data_830080a5b71ae9f07647f4c656c2c9b4
#
_entry.id   830080a5b71ae9f07647f4c656c2c9b4
#
_cell.length_a   1.000
_cell.length_b   1.000
_cell.length_c   1.000
_cell.angle_alpha   90.00
_cell.angle_beta   90.00
_cell.angle_gamma   90.00
#
_symmetry.space_group_name_H-M   'P 1'
#
loop_
_entity.id
_entity.type
_entity.pdbx_description
1 polymer ?
#
loop_
_entity_poly.entity_id
_entity_poly.type
_entity_poly.pdbx_seq_one_letter_code
_entity_poly.pdbx_strand_id
1 'polypeptide(L)'
;MAKDTNLLQQLKYYFGFDKFKGDQEAIILSLMEGHDTFVLMPTGGGKSLCYQLPSLIMEGTAIVISPLIALMKNQVDVINGMSEDGTVAHYLNSSLNKSAIQQVMDNVRSGKTKLLYVAPESLNKEEYVEFLKSIHISFYAIDEAHCISEWGHDFRPEYRNIRPTINKIGNAPVIALTATATDKVRTDIKKSLGIMDAHEFKSSFNRANLYYEVRPKTNDVDKQIIKFIRQHEGKSGIIYCLSRKKVEELAEVLKANNIKAAPYHAGLDSATRSQTQDDFLMERIDVIVATIAFGMGIDKPDVRFVIHYDIPKSLEGYYQETGRAGRDGGEGLCIAFYAQKDLKKLEKFMEGKPVAEQDIGRQLLQETAAYAESSVCRRKMLLHYFGEEYPHDNCHNCDNCLHPKEKIEAGNALNIVLKAVLALKENFRQEYVIDFIKGRGTDDILSHKHDQLEDFGAGEDEDPKLWNPVIRQALIAGYLKKDVENYGLLKITSAGKRFIKHPTEFMIVRDNEFKDDDYEEGGEAVGMALDPELFAMLKGLRKQMAQKLGVPGYVIFQDPSLEQMATMYPITVEELQQIQGVGAGKAKRYGKGFLELIKRHCEDNCIERAEELRVRTVAKKSIIKVKIIQSIDKQLALDDIAESLGLSFDELLDEVEAIVYSGTKININYFIEEVIDDEHVDDIYEYFRESETDSLDDAINELGDECSEDEIRLVRIKFLSEMAN
;
A
#
# COMPACT_ATOMS: atom_id res chain seq x y z
N MET A 1 -34.60 5.71 38.84
CA MET A 1 -33.86 4.89 39.83
C MET A 1 -33.03 3.87 39.03
N ALA A 2 -31.77 4.14 38.83
CA ALA A 2 -30.85 3.14 38.22
C ALA A 2 -30.73 2.01 39.25
N LYS A 3 -31.27 0.83 38.91
CA LYS A 3 -30.89 -0.40 39.60
C LYS A 3 -29.40 -0.49 39.54
N ASP A 4 -28.74 -0.77 40.66
CA ASP A 4 -27.33 -1.16 40.75
C ASP A 4 -27.05 -2.38 39.82
N THR A 5 -26.99 -2.10 38.54
CA THR A 5 -26.64 -3.13 37.55
C THR A 5 -25.14 -3.27 37.65
N ASN A 6 -24.68 -4.33 38.30
CA ASN A 6 -23.25 -4.62 38.35
C ASN A 6 -22.73 -4.90 36.92
N LEU A 7 -22.23 -3.86 36.26
CA LEU A 7 -21.76 -3.92 34.87
C LEU A 7 -20.70 -4.99 34.65
N LEU A 8 -19.88 -5.25 35.69
CA LEU A 8 -18.85 -6.28 35.62
C LEU A 8 -19.48 -7.70 35.54
N GLN A 9 -20.59 -7.93 36.23
CA GLN A 9 -21.31 -9.20 36.13
C GLN A 9 -21.98 -9.35 34.76
N GLN A 10 -22.52 -8.28 34.20
CA GLN A 10 -23.09 -8.28 32.85
C GLN A 10 -22.00 -8.50 31.77
N LEU A 11 -20.84 -7.87 31.93
CA LEU A 11 -19.69 -8.08 31.07
C LEU A 11 -19.26 -9.57 31.09
N LYS A 12 -19.16 -10.14 32.28
CA LYS A 12 -18.81 -11.57 32.44
C LYS A 12 -19.87 -12.47 31.82
N TYR A 13 -21.14 -12.18 32.04
CA TYR A 13 -22.26 -12.99 31.55
C TYR A 13 -22.35 -12.99 30.02
N TYR A 14 -22.32 -11.81 29.38
CA TYR A 14 -22.50 -11.72 27.93
C TYR A 14 -21.22 -11.96 27.14
N PHE A 15 -20.06 -11.52 27.62
CA PHE A 15 -18.82 -11.50 26.85
C PHE A 15 -17.70 -12.37 27.46
N GLY A 16 -17.90 -12.91 28.65
CA GLY A 16 -16.91 -13.76 29.32
C GLY A 16 -15.70 -13.03 29.88
N PHE A 17 -15.67 -11.69 29.81
CA PHE A 17 -14.54 -10.88 30.30
C PHE A 17 -14.65 -10.58 31.80
N ASP A 18 -13.50 -10.65 32.51
CA ASP A 18 -13.44 -10.41 33.95
C ASP A 18 -13.23 -8.93 34.31
N LYS A 19 -12.83 -8.09 33.34
CA LYS A 19 -12.55 -6.65 33.53
C LYS A 19 -12.75 -5.84 32.26
N PHE A 20 -13.12 -4.58 32.42
CA PHE A 20 -13.11 -3.59 31.36
C PHE A 20 -11.65 -3.18 30.98
N LYS A 21 -11.46 -2.75 29.73
CA LYS A 21 -10.20 -2.18 29.24
C LYS A 21 -10.30 -0.65 29.23
N GLY A 22 -9.32 0.04 29.83
CA GLY A 22 -9.29 1.51 29.85
C GLY A 22 -10.60 2.11 30.34
N ASP A 23 -11.14 3.07 29.59
CA ASP A 23 -12.33 3.83 29.97
C ASP A 23 -13.67 3.17 29.57
N GLN A 24 -13.70 1.90 29.13
CA GLN A 24 -14.91 1.24 28.66
C GLN A 24 -16.08 1.31 29.64
N GLU A 25 -15.83 1.09 30.93
CA GLU A 25 -16.87 1.17 31.96
C GLU A 25 -17.45 2.59 32.08
N ALA A 26 -16.62 3.61 32.12
CA ALA A 26 -17.03 4.99 32.19
C ALA A 26 -17.81 5.45 30.95
N ILE A 27 -17.40 4.98 29.77
CA ILE A 27 -18.10 5.23 28.49
C ILE A 27 -19.52 4.62 28.53
N ILE A 28 -19.63 3.36 28.96
CA ILE A 28 -20.91 2.65 29.07
C ILE A 28 -21.85 3.34 30.07
N LEU A 29 -21.30 3.71 31.24
CA LEU A 29 -22.06 4.43 32.26
C LEU A 29 -22.59 5.78 31.72
N SER A 30 -21.72 6.57 31.05
CA SER A 30 -22.12 7.85 30.46
C SER A 30 -23.31 7.69 29.51
N LEU A 31 -23.27 6.69 28.64
CA LEU A 31 -24.33 6.40 27.69
C LEU A 31 -25.61 5.94 28.38
N MET A 32 -25.52 5.05 29.39
CA MET A 32 -26.68 4.54 30.15
C MET A 32 -27.35 5.62 31.02
N GLU A 33 -26.59 6.63 31.45
CA GLU A 33 -27.09 7.82 32.14
C GLU A 33 -27.80 8.82 31.21
N GLY A 34 -27.80 8.55 29.90
CA GLY A 34 -28.47 9.36 28.89
C GLY A 34 -27.64 10.51 28.32
N HIS A 35 -26.33 10.51 28.52
CA HIS A 35 -25.46 11.54 27.99
C HIS A 35 -24.99 11.20 26.57
N ASP A 36 -24.96 12.22 25.70
CA ASP A 36 -24.22 12.12 24.44
C ASP A 36 -22.74 11.87 24.73
N THR A 37 -22.14 10.94 24.01
CA THR A 37 -20.80 10.46 24.32
C THR A 37 -19.95 10.42 23.05
N PHE A 38 -18.74 10.97 23.10
CA PHE A 38 -17.76 10.89 22.01
C PHE A 38 -16.57 10.01 22.43
N VAL A 39 -16.26 9.00 21.63
CA VAL A 39 -15.22 8.00 21.94
C VAL A 39 -14.17 7.99 20.86
N LEU A 40 -12.96 8.36 21.22
CA LEU A 40 -11.76 8.23 20.41
C LEU A 40 -10.90 7.11 20.98
N MET A 41 -10.92 5.96 20.35
CA MET A 41 -10.25 4.75 20.85
C MET A 41 -9.61 3.99 19.70
N PRO A 42 -8.32 3.59 19.80
CA PRO A 42 -7.60 2.93 18.72
C PRO A 42 -8.26 1.62 18.27
N THR A 43 -7.88 1.16 17.09
CA THR A 43 -8.28 -0.16 16.59
C THR A 43 -7.78 -1.23 17.57
N GLY A 44 -8.63 -2.22 17.89
CA GLY A 44 -8.32 -3.24 18.91
C GLY A 44 -8.55 -2.77 20.36
N GLY A 45 -8.95 -1.52 20.59
CA GLY A 45 -9.30 -1.00 21.92
C GLY A 45 -10.64 -1.52 22.46
N GLY A 46 -11.45 -2.19 21.65
CA GLY A 46 -12.75 -2.73 22.05
C GLY A 46 -13.89 -1.72 21.97
N LYS A 47 -13.88 -0.82 20.96
CA LYS A 47 -14.95 0.16 20.71
C LYS A 47 -16.35 -0.44 20.66
N SER A 48 -16.51 -1.59 20.00
CA SER A 48 -17.82 -2.23 19.82
C SER A 48 -18.49 -2.59 21.15
N LEU A 49 -17.71 -3.00 22.15
CA LEU A 49 -18.22 -3.32 23.48
C LEU A 49 -18.92 -2.12 24.14
N CYS A 50 -18.46 -0.90 23.86
CA CYS A 50 -18.98 0.33 24.45
C CYS A 50 -20.45 0.62 24.06
N TYR A 51 -20.93 0.05 22.94
CA TYR A 51 -22.35 0.13 22.55
C TYR A 51 -23.06 -1.23 22.59
N GLN A 52 -22.34 -2.34 22.43
CA GLN A 52 -22.94 -3.67 22.47
C GLN A 52 -23.44 -4.04 23.88
N LEU A 53 -22.62 -3.87 24.91
CA LEU A 53 -23.02 -4.21 26.27
C LEU A 53 -24.21 -3.36 26.76
N PRO A 54 -24.24 -2.02 26.65
CA PRO A 54 -25.40 -1.25 27.08
C PRO A 54 -26.67 -1.57 26.28
N SER A 55 -26.57 -1.91 24.98
CA SER A 55 -27.72 -2.33 24.19
C SER A 55 -28.43 -3.59 24.72
N LEU A 56 -27.62 -4.53 25.24
CA LEU A 56 -28.18 -5.77 25.83
C LEU A 56 -28.86 -5.55 27.19
N ILE A 57 -28.47 -4.50 27.90
CA ILE A 57 -28.96 -4.17 29.27
C ILE A 57 -30.14 -3.22 29.24
N MET A 58 -30.11 -2.19 28.37
CA MET A 58 -31.10 -1.13 28.30
C MET A 58 -32.42 -1.62 27.68
N GLU A 59 -33.53 -0.95 28.03
CA GLU A 59 -34.80 -1.16 27.37
C GLU A 59 -34.79 -0.55 25.96
N GLY A 60 -35.50 -1.18 25.02
CA GLY A 60 -35.58 -0.74 23.63
C GLY A 60 -34.53 -1.41 22.73
N THR A 61 -34.33 -0.80 21.56
CA THR A 61 -33.41 -1.25 20.54
C THR A 61 -32.36 -0.16 20.25
N ALA A 62 -31.08 -0.48 20.31
CA ALA A 62 -30.02 0.42 19.90
C ALA A 62 -29.90 0.42 18.38
N ILE A 63 -29.80 1.60 17.78
CA ILE A 63 -29.59 1.78 16.33
C ILE A 63 -28.10 2.05 16.08
N VAL A 64 -27.44 1.10 15.44
CA VAL A 64 -26.00 1.21 15.13
C VAL A 64 -25.84 1.58 13.65
N ILE A 65 -25.33 2.78 13.40
CA ILE A 65 -25.07 3.28 12.05
C ILE A 65 -23.62 2.96 11.71
N SER A 66 -23.42 2.12 10.68
CA SER A 66 -22.12 1.62 10.29
C SER A 66 -21.96 1.67 8.77
N PRO A 67 -20.73 1.95 8.23
CA PRO A 67 -20.56 2.22 6.80
C PRO A 67 -20.46 0.97 5.92
N LEU A 68 -20.31 -0.22 6.49
CA LEU A 68 -19.95 -1.43 5.74
C LEU A 68 -20.83 -2.62 6.06
N ILE A 69 -21.43 -3.18 5.01
CA ILE A 69 -22.30 -4.37 5.07
C ILE A 69 -21.58 -5.59 5.68
N ALA A 70 -20.33 -5.82 5.28
CA ALA A 70 -19.54 -6.95 5.79
C ALA A 70 -19.25 -6.83 7.30
N LEU A 71 -18.96 -5.61 7.78
CA LEU A 71 -18.75 -5.35 9.20
C LEU A 71 -20.02 -5.60 9.99
N MET A 72 -21.17 -5.09 9.51
CA MET A 72 -22.48 -5.32 10.15
C MET A 72 -22.78 -6.81 10.30
N LYS A 73 -22.58 -7.59 9.22
CA LYS A 73 -22.80 -9.03 9.23
C LYS A 73 -21.93 -9.72 10.30
N ASN A 74 -20.63 -9.46 10.31
CA ASN A 74 -19.72 -10.06 11.29
C ASN A 74 -20.10 -9.70 12.72
N GLN A 75 -20.46 -8.45 13.01
CA GLN A 75 -20.88 -8.01 14.34
C GLN A 75 -22.19 -8.68 14.77
N VAL A 76 -23.14 -8.79 13.85
CA VAL A 76 -24.42 -9.49 14.10
C VAL A 76 -24.18 -10.99 14.36
N ASP A 77 -23.36 -11.66 13.55
CA ASP A 77 -23.06 -13.07 13.71
C ASP A 77 -22.39 -13.35 15.06
N VAL A 78 -21.46 -12.51 15.49
CA VAL A 78 -20.79 -12.63 16.80
C VAL A 78 -21.78 -12.47 17.95
N ILE A 79 -22.62 -11.45 17.93
CA ILE A 79 -23.61 -11.19 19.00
C ILE A 79 -24.66 -12.29 19.04
N ASN A 80 -25.16 -12.74 17.89
CA ASN A 80 -26.16 -13.79 17.82
C ASN A 80 -25.56 -15.15 18.24
N GLY A 81 -24.28 -15.41 18.02
CA GLY A 81 -23.58 -16.59 18.50
C GLY A 81 -23.47 -16.64 20.04
N MET A 82 -23.64 -15.52 20.73
CA MET A 82 -23.66 -15.44 22.21
C MET A 82 -25.04 -15.61 22.81
N SER A 83 -26.11 -15.68 21.98
CA SER A 83 -27.51 -15.80 22.44
C SER A 83 -28.12 -17.12 22.01
N GLU A 84 -28.97 -17.69 22.87
CA GLU A 84 -29.67 -18.97 22.57
C GLU A 84 -30.66 -18.84 21.39
N ASP A 85 -31.30 -17.68 21.22
CA ASP A 85 -32.37 -17.48 20.24
C ASP A 85 -31.86 -16.95 18.87
N GLY A 86 -30.59 -16.50 18.75
CA GLY A 86 -30.00 -15.98 17.50
C GLY A 86 -30.72 -14.77 16.88
N THR A 87 -31.52 -14.02 17.66
CA THR A 87 -32.36 -12.90 17.19
C THR A 87 -32.08 -11.58 17.88
N VAL A 88 -31.02 -11.52 18.69
CA VAL A 88 -30.66 -10.34 19.51
C VAL A 88 -30.12 -9.20 18.67
N ALA A 89 -29.43 -9.51 17.59
CA ALA A 89 -28.90 -8.51 16.66
C ALA A 89 -29.36 -8.80 15.22
N HIS A 90 -29.66 -7.73 14.49
CA HIS A 90 -30.00 -7.77 13.07
C HIS A 90 -29.35 -6.62 12.32
N TYR A 91 -29.37 -6.68 10.99
CA TYR A 91 -28.98 -5.56 10.14
C TYR A 91 -30.04 -5.26 9.08
N LEU A 92 -30.12 -3.99 8.67
CA LEU A 92 -30.93 -3.51 7.54
C LEU A 92 -30.02 -2.84 6.53
N ASN A 93 -29.85 -3.48 5.36
CA ASN A 93 -29.06 -2.95 4.25
C ASN A 93 -29.62 -3.43 2.90
N SER A 94 -28.98 -3.03 1.80
CA SER A 94 -29.42 -3.34 0.43
C SER A 94 -29.26 -4.81 0.01
N SER A 95 -28.62 -5.65 0.81
CA SER A 95 -28.40 -7.08 0.47
C SER A 95 -29.60 -7.97 0.86
N LEU A 96 -30.51 -7.47 1.69
CA LEU A 96 -31.66 -8.22 2.16
C LEU A 96 -32.83 -8.19 1.17
N ASN A 97 -33.51 -9.32 1.01
CA ASN A 97 -34.76 -9.38 0.29
C ASN A 97 -35.95 -8.88 1.16
N LYS A 98 -37.09 -8.61 0.54
CA LYS A 98 -38.29 -8.06 1.22
C LYS A 98 -38.78 -8.91 2.39
N SER A 99 -38.76 -10.24 2.27
CA SER A 99 -39.18 -11.16 3.33
C SER A 99 -38.25 -11.07 4.54
N ALA A 100 -36.97 -11.03 4.33
CA ALA A 100 -35.96 -10.88 5.39
C ALA A 100 -36.08 -9.52 6.09
N ILE A 101 -36.31 -8.43 5.35
CA ILE A 101 -36.57 -7.10 5.92
C ILE A 101 -37.78 -7.13 6.83
N GLN A 102 -38.92 -7.73 6.38
CA GLN A 102 -40.14 -7.83 7.17
C GLN A 102 -39.88 -8.64 8.45
N GLN A 103 -39.19 -9.74 8.39
CA GLN A 103 -38.83 -10.55 9.56
C GLN A 103 -38.00 -9.78 10.58
N VAL A 104 -37.01 -8.99 10.11
CA VAL A 104 -36.23 -8.10 10.98
C VAL A 104 -37.08 -7.09 11.65
N MET A 105 -37.97 -6.41 10.91
CA MET A 105 -38.92 -5.43 11.49
C MET A 105 -39.84 -6.03 12.54
N ASP A 106 -40.32 -7.25 12.34
CA ASP A 106 -41.18 -7.95 13.28
C ASP A 106 -40.43 -8.35 14.55
N ASN A 107 -39.17 -8.81 14.43
CA ASN A 107 -38.32 -9.10 15.58
C ASN A 107 -38.01 -7.84 16.42
N VAL A 108 -37.78 -6.72 15.76
CA VAL A 108 -37.56 -5.42 16.44
C VAL A 108 -38.84 -4.98 17.17
N ARG A 109 -40.01 -5.02 16.50
CA ARG A 109 -41.33 -4.65 17.13
C ARG A 109 -41.64 -5.53 18.31
N SER A 110 -41.28 -6.81 18.27
CA SER A 110 -41.53 -7.73 19.39
C SER A 110 -40.55 -7.56 20.56
N GLY A 111 -39.56 -6.64 20.44
CA GLY A 111 -38.55 -6.38 21.48
C GLY A 111 -37.47 -7.47 21.60
N LYS A 112 -37.42 -8.45 20.70
CA LYS A 112 -36.39 -9.48 20.66
C LYS A 112 -35.06 -8.92 20.25
N THR A 113 -35.04 -7.96 19.30
CA THR A 113 -33.81 -7.35 18.76
C THR A 113 -33.36 -6.20 19.66
N LYS A 114 -32.17 -6.31 20.18
CA LYS A 114 -31.51 -5.31 21.03
C LYS A 114 -30.57 -4.39 20.24
N LEU A 115 -29.98 -4.91 19.16
CA LEU A 115 -29.12 -4.15 18.25
C LEU A 115 -29.61 -4.25 16.81
N LEU A 116 -29.84 -3.10 16.20
CA LEU A 116 -30.18 -3.00 14.80
C LEU A 116 -29.10 -2.19 14.07
N TYR A 117 -28.30 -2.87 13.25
CA TYR A 117 -27.31 -2.23 12.40
C TYR A 117 -27.96 -1.70 11.12
N VAL A 118 -27.70 -0.44 10.78
CA VAL A 118 -28.30 0.22 9.61
C VAL A 118 -27.21 0.93 8.82
N ALA A 119 -27.22 0.76 7.49
CA ALA A 119 -26.36 1.54 6.61
C ALA A 119 -26.88 2.98 6.52
N PRO A 120 -26.01 4.01 6.45
CA PRO A 120 -26.42 5.40 6.39
C PRO A 120 -27.34 5.71 5.21
N GLU A 121 -27.13 5.07 4.05
CA GLU A 121 -27.98 5.19 2.86
C GLU A 121 -29.37 4.59 3.09
N SER A 122 -29.46 3.56 3.91
CA SER A 122 -30.73 2.91 4.27
C SER A 122 -31.49 3.69 5.32
N LEU A 123 -30.79 4.33 6.24
CA LEU A 123 -31.42 5.12 7.33
C LEU A 123 -32.28 6.25 6.79
N ASN A 124 -31.95 6.82 5.63
CA ASN A 124 -32.67 7.94 5.02
C ASN A 124 -33.94 7.54 4.25
N LYS A 125 -34.22 6.23 4.08
CA LYS A 125 -35.42 5.76 3.37
C LYS A 125 -36.63 6.01 4.24
N GLU A 126 -37.67 6.60 3.64
CA GLU A 126 -38.89 7.01 4.35
C GLU A 126 -39.55 5.83 5.09
N GLU A 127 -39.56 4.64 4.45
CA GLU A 127 -40.09 3.40 5.05
C GLU A 127 -39.37 3.05 6.36
N TYR A 128 -38.06 3.21 6.42
CA TYR A 128 -37.27 2.91 7.63
C TYR A 128 -37.42 4.01 8.67
N VAL A 129 -37.50 5.26 8.26
CA VAL A 129 -37.77 6.39 9.18
C VAL A 129 -39.11 6.18 9.89
N GLU A 130 -40.19 5.87 9.16
CA GLU A 130 -41.51 5.62 9.76
C GLU A 130 -41.52 4.37 10.64
N PHE A 131 -40.81 3.31 10.25
CA PHE A 131 -40.66 2.14 11.09
C PHE A 131 -39.93 2.46 12.39
N LEU A 132 -38.80 3.19 12.34
CA LEU A 132 -38.01 3.54 13.52
C LEU A 132 -38.73 4.50 14.46
N LYS A 133 -39.64 5.36 13.98
CA LYS A 133 -40.53 6.17 14.83
C LYS A 133 -41.51 5.33 15.68
N SER A 134 -41.82 4.12 15.21
CA SER A 134 -42.81 3.26 15.87
C SER A 134 -42.24 2.39 16.99
N ILE A 135 -40.94 2.46 17.26
CA ILE A 135 -40.25 1.62 18.25
C ILE A 135 -39.59 2.47 19.33
N HIS A 136 -39.29 1.84 20.47
CA HIS A 136 -38.49 2.48 21.52
C HIS A 136 -36.99 2.33 21.20
N ILE A 137 -36.33 3.45 20.93
CA ILE A 137 -34.90 3.49 20.66
C ILE A 137 -34.17 3.80 21.96
N SER A 138 -33.22 2.92 22.35
CA SER A 138 -32.40 3.11 23.54
C SER A 138 -31.35 4.20 23.36
N PHE A 139 -30.61 4.15 22.23
CA PHE A 139 -29.63 5.14 21.82
C PHE A 139 -29.24 4.95 20.35
N TYR A 140 -28.51 5.91 19.78
CA TYR A 140 -27.88 5.81 18.48
C TYR A 140 -26.38 5.65 18.66
N ALA A 141 -25.79 4.65 18.01
CA ALA A 141 -24.35 4.46 17.93
C ALA A 141 -23.86 4.78 16.51
N ILE A 142 -22.96 5.75 16.38
CA ILE A 142 -22.37 6.15 15.10
C ILE A 142 -20.97 5.53 15.06
N ASP A 143 -20.87 4.40 14.41
CA ASP A 143 -19.59 3.72 14.22
C ASP A 143 -18.83 4.35 13.06
N GLU A 144 -17.49 4.30 13.12
CA GLU A 144 -16.58 4.98 12.19
C GLU A 144 -16.98 6.45 11.93
N ALA A 145 -17.27 7.18 13.02
CA ALA A 145 -17.78 8.55 12.96
C ALA A 145 -16.90 9.52 12.17
N HIS A 146 -15.61 9.20 11.94
CA HIS A 146 -14.71 9.98 11.08
C HIS A 146 -15.21 10.12 9.63
N CYS A 147 -16.07 9.19 9.16
CA CYS A 147 -16.69 9.26 7.84
C CYS A 147 -17.59 10.50 7.64
N ILE A 148 -17.96 11.20 8.71
CA ILE A 148 -18.77 12.42 8.64
C ILE A 148 -17.96 13.64 8.17
N SER A 149 -16.65 13.62 8.34
CA SER A 149 -15.76 14.75 8.13
C SER A 149 -15.09 14.72 6.75
N GLU A 150 -15.17 15.82 6.01
CA GLU A 150 -14.44 16.02 4.75
C GLU A 150 -12.91 16.03 4.95
N TRP A 151 -12.47 16.29 6.17
CA TRP A 151 -11.06 16.24 6.56
C TRP A 151 -10.62 14.85 7.01
N GLY A 152 -11.54 13.89 7.06
CA GLY A 152 -11.27 12.50 7.36
C GLY A 152 -10.75 11.76 6.11
N HIS A 153 -10.02 10.69 6.32
CA HIS A 153 -9.44 9.87 5.25
C HIS A 153 -10.46 9.02 4.46
N ASP A 154 -11.69 8.84 4.98
CA ASP A 154 -12.80 8.09 4.35
C ASP A 154 -14.11 8.87 4.48
N PHE A 155 -14.15 10.07 3.89
CA PHE A 155 -15.37 10.89 3.89
C PHE A 155 -16.50 10.22 3.11
N ARG A 156 -17.70 10.21 3.72
CA ARG A 156 -18.95 9.68 3.12
C ARG A 156 -20.08 10.69 3.26
N PRO A 157 -20.53 11.28 2.15
CA PRO A 157 -21.58 12.31 2.18
C PRO A 157 -22.84 11.90 2.92
N GLU A 158 -23.21 10.61 2.88
CA GLU A 158 -24.40 10.04 3.53
C GLU A 158 -24.37 10.23 5.06
N TYR A 159 -23.17 10.26 5.66
CA TYR A 159 -23.01 10.49 7.10
C TYR A 159 -23.44 11.90 7.53
N ARG A 160 -23.40 12.89 6.65
CA ARG A 160 -23.89 14.26 6.93
C ARG A 160 -25.40 14.30 7.17
N ASN A 161 -26.13 13.31 6.66
CA ASN A 161 -27.57 13.22 6.81
C ASN A 161 -28.03 12.52 8.11
N ILE A 162 -27.12 11.95 8.91
CA ILE A 162 -27.46 11.18 10.11
C ILE A 162 -28.21 12.05 11.12
N ARG A 163 -27.70 13.22 11.49
CA ARG A 163 -28.33 14.07 12.47
C ARG A 163 -29.72 14.59 12.02
N PRO A 164 -29.90 15.11 10.80
CA PRO A 164 -31.21 15.44 10.27
C PRO A 164 -32.20 14.28 10.33
N THR A 165 -31.77 13.05 10.09
CA THR A 165 -32.61 11.85 10.13
C THR A 165 -32.94 11.43 11.54
N ILE A 166 -32.00 11.47 12.49
CA ILE A 166 -32.27 11.24 13.93
C ILE A 166 -33.34 12.23 14.43
N ASN A 167 -33.25 13.50 14.06
CA ASN A 167 -34.23 14.51 14.46
C ASN A 167 -35.65 14.21 13.92
N LYS A 168 -35.77 13.51 12.78
CA LYS A 168 -37.07 13.05 12.23
C LYS A 168 -37.60 11.82 12.95
N ILE A 169 -36.74 10.90 13.36
CA ILE A 169 -37.10 9.62 13.99
C ILE A 169 -37.49 9.85 15.45
N GLY A 170 -36.63 10.48 16.23
CA GLY A 170 -36.84 10.75 17.65
C GLY A 170 -35.51 10.90 18.40
N ASN A 171 -35.54 11.72 19.46
CA ASN A 171 -34.35 11.98 20.26
C ASN A 171 -34.04 10.81 21.19
N ALA A 172 -32.81 10.37 21.17
CA ALA A 172 -32.18 9.43 22.11
C ALA A 172 -30.70 9.79 22.23
N PRO A 173 -29.99 9.35 23.27
CA PRO A 173 -28.55 9.60 23.41
C PRO A 173 -27.75 9.11 22.19
N VAL A 174 -26.69 9.83 21.85
CA VAL A 174 -25.82 9.51 20.74
C VAL A 174 -24.45 9.15 21.27
N ILE A 175 -23.92 7.97 20.88
CA ILE A 175 -22.52 7.63 21.06
C ILE A 175 -21.83 7.62 19.69
N ALA A 176 -20.84 8.48 19.51
CA ALA A 176 -20.02 8.55 18.30
C ALA A 176 -18.64 7.95 18.57
N LEU A 177 -18.26 6.93 17.77
CA LEU A 177 -17.02 6.19 17.98
C LEU A 177 -16.14 6.24 16.74
N THR A 178 -14.85 6.45 16.93
CA THR A 178 -13.86 6.36 15.84
C THR A 178 -12.50 5.92 16.38
N ALA A 179 -11.70 5.31 15.49
CA ALA A 179 -10.32 4.94 15.79
C ALA A 179 -9.33 6.06 15.48
N THR A 180 -9.66 6.95 14.57
CA THR A 180 -8.77 7.95 13.99
C THR A 180 -9.50 9.27 13.85
N ALA A 181 -9.09 10.28 14.59
CA ALA A 181 -9.57 11.63 14.41
C ALA A 181 -8.53 12.62 14.96
N THR A 182 -8.07 13.52 14.09
CA THR A 182 -7.35 14.71 14.52
C THR A 182 -8.32 15.68 15.23
N ASP A 183 -7.80 16.68 15.92
CA ASP A 183 -8.64 17.66 16.64
C ASP A 183 -9.67 18.34 15.72
N LYS A 184 -9.29 18.60 14.47
CA LYS A 184 -10.18 19.17 13.44
C LYS A 184 -11.32 18.21 13.09
N VAL A 185 -10.99 16.96 12.80
CA VAL A 185 -11.97 15.89 12.49
C VAL A 185 -12.92 15.68 13.66
N ARG A 186 -12.39 15.64 14.89
CA ARG A 186 -13.19 15.52 16.13
C ARG A 186 -14.21 16.65 16.27
N THR A 187 -13.77 17.89 16.09
CA THR A 187 -14.65 19.07 16.17
C THR A 187 -15.73 19.03 15.09
N ASP A 188 -15.38 18.65 13.87
CA ASP A 188 -16.33 18.53 12.76
C ASP A 188 -17.38 17.42 13.01
N ILE A 189 -16.97 16.26 13.54
CA ILE A 189 -17.87 15.18 13.94
C ILE A 189 -18.91 15.68 14.97
N LYS A 190 -18.41 16.28 16.07
CA LYS A 190 -19.28 16.77 17.15
C LYS A 190 -20.26 17.83 16.65
N LYS A 191 -19.80 18.76 15.82
CA LYS A 191 -20.63 19.80 15.22
C LYS A 191 -21.70 19.22 14.30
N SER A 192 -21.32 18.29 13.42
CA SER A 192 -22.21 17.68 12.43
C SER A 192 -23.28 16.79 13.09
N LEU A 193 -22.93 16.11 14.19
CA LEU A 193 -23.87 15.31 14.97
C LEU A 193 -24.66 16.14 16.00
N GLY A 194 -24.34 17.44 16.21
CA GLY A 194 -25.00 18.29 17.20
C GLY A 194 -24.76 17.85 18.64
N ILE A 195 -23.56 17.27 18.94
CA ILE A 195 -23.18 16.76 20.26
C ILE A 195 -21.95 17.51 20.83
N MET A 196 -21.94 18.84 20.70
CA MET A 196 -20.81 19.65 21.15
C MET A 196 -20.49 19.49 22.63
N ASP A 197 -21.50 19.25 23.47
CA ASP A 197 -21.37 19.08 24.90
C ASP A 197 -21.26 17.61 25.34
N ALA A 198 -21.00 16.68 24.39
CA ALA A 198 -20.83 15.26 24.67
C ALA A 198 -19.66 14.99 25.64
N HIS A 199 -19.84 14.00 26.50
CA HIS A 199 -18.76 13.48 27.32
C HIS A 199 -17.69 12.88 26.40
N GLU A 200 -16.47 13.36 26.50
CA GLU A 200 -15.35 12.90 25.67
C GLU A 200 -14.46 11.89 26.39
N PHE A 201 -14.21 10.77 25.73
CA PHE A 201 -13.25 9.76 26.15
C PHE A 201 -12.20 9.58 25.07
N LYS A 202 -10.94 9.83 25.42
CA LYS A 202 -9.81 9.73 24.50
C LYS A 202 -8.80 8.73 25.07
N SER A 203 -8.74 7.55 24.46
CA SER A 203 -7.68 6.58 24.73
C SER A 203 -6.42 6.94 23.98
N SER A 204 -5.26 6.52 24.51
CA SER A 204 -3.98 6.72 23.83
C SER A 204 -3.95 5.98 22.49
N PHE A 205 -3.36 6.62 21.50
CA PHE A 205 -3.05 6.01 20.19
C PHE A 205 -1.85 5.09 20.23
N ASN A 206 -1.14 5.02 21.38
CA ASN A 206 0.06 4.21 21.49
C ASN A 206 -0.26 2.72 21.49
N ARG A 207 0.21 2.03 20.45
CA ARG A 207 0.19 0.57 20.31
C ARG A 207 1.59 0.04 20.62
N ALA A 208 1.93 -0.13 21.91
CA ALA A 208 3.27 -0.51 22.35
C ALA A 208 3.75 -1.86 21.77
N ASN A 209 2.81 -2.76 21.46
CA ASN A 209 3.07 -4.08 20.90
C ASN A 209 3.36 -4.09 19.39
N LEU A 210 3.27 -2.95 18.70
CA LEU A 210 3.55 -2.87 17.27
C LEU A 210 4.96 -2.36 17.02
N TYR A 211 5.71 -3.08 16.20
CA TYR A 211 6.97 -2.65 15.62
C TYR A 211 6.71 -1.91 14.31
N TYR A 212 7.38 -0.79 14.07
CA TYR A 212 7.25 0.00 12.85
C TYR A 212 8.59 0.12 12.13
N GLU A 213 8.56 -0.14 10.80
CA GLU A 213 9.73 -0.06 9.94
C GLU A 213 9.36 0.51 8.58
N VAL A 214 10.22 1.36 8.01
CA VAL A 214 10.13 1.83 6.63
C VAL A 214 11.39 1.40 5.89
N ARG A 215 11.20 0.66 4.79
CA ARG A 215 12.27 0.14 3.93
C ARG A 215 12.28 0.85 2.58
N PRO A 216 13.44 1.02 1.93
CA PRO A 216 13.50 1.47 0.56
C PRO A 216 12.77 0.47 -0.34
N LYS A 217 11.99 1.00 -1.29
CA LYS A 217 11.32 0.20 -2.31
C LYS A 217 12.28 0.01 -3.48
N THR A 218 12.77 -1.21 -3.65
CA THR A 218 13.69 -1.62 -4.71
C THR A 218 13.03 -2.65 -5.63
N ASN A 219 13.70 -3.06 -6.69
CA ASN A 219 13.22 -4.13 -7.58
C ASN A 219 13.08 -5.49 -6.87
N ASP A 220 13.71 -5.65 -5.70
CA ASP A 220 13.69 -6.90 -4.92
C ASP A 220 12.60 -6.96 -3.84
N VAL A 221 11.62 -6.05 -3.83
CA VAL A 221 10.56 -6.02 -2.80
C VAL A 221 9.83 -7.36 -2.70
N ASP A 222 9.47 -7.99 -3.83
CA ASP A 222 8.79 -9.27 -3.84
C ASP A 222 9.64 -10.35 -3.15
N LYS A 223 10.95 -10.39 -3.40
CA LYS A 223 11.89 -11.30 -2.74
C LYS A 223 12.00 -11.01 -1.23
N GLN A 224 12.08 -9.73 -0.85
CA GLN A 224 12.13 -9.34 0.56
C GLN A 224 10.87 -9.77 1.30
N ILE A 225 9.69 -9.62 0.69
CA ILE A 225 8.41 -10.05 1.27
C ILE A 225 8.39 -11.58 1.44
N ILE A 226 8.79 -12.34 0.43
CA ILE A 226 8.84 -13.81 0.51
C ILE A 226 9.81 -14.25 1.63
N LYS A 227 10.98 -13.65 1.70
CA LYS A 227 11.96 -13.91 2.76
C LYS A 227 11.39 -13.63 4.14
N PHE A 228 10.74 -12.49 4.29
CA PHE A 228 10.09 -12.11 5.53
C PHE A 228 9.01 -13.12 5.94
N ILE A 229 8.11 -13.51 5.03
CA ILE A 229 7.03 -14.46 5.34
C ILE A 229 7.59 -15.83 5.72
N ARG A 230 8.63 -16.32 5.03
CA ARG A 230 9.28 -17.60 5.37
C ARG A 230 9.93 -17.58 6.75
N GLN A 231 10.50 -16.44 7.19
CA GLN A 231 11.00 -16.27 8.56
C GLN A 231 9.88 -16.23 9.61
N HIS A 232 8.63 -16.00 9.16
CA HIS A 232 7.43 -15.94 10.00
C HIS A 232 6.40 -16.99 9.57
N GLU A 233 6.84 -18.19 9.18
CA GLU A 233 5.99 -19.27 8.72
C GLU A 233 4.88 -19.59 9.72
N GLY A 234 3.67 -19.86 9.22
CA GLY A 234 2.47 -20.13 10.04
C GLY A 234 1.91 -18.90 10.77
N LYS A 235 2.41 -17.68 10.47
CA LYS A 235 1.86 -16.44 11.02
C LYS A 235 0.91 -15.79 10.02
N SER A 236 -0.23 -15.32 10.51
CA SER A 236 -1.20 -14.58 9.70
C SER A 236 -0.71 -13.17 9.39
N GLY A 237 -0.87 -12.74 8.13
CA GLY A 237 -0.44 -11.42 7.70
C GLY A 237 -1.30 -10.80 6.59
N ILE A 238 -1.17 -9.48 6.45
CA ILE A 238 -1.86 -8.70 5.42
C ILE A 238 -0.82 -7.89 4.65
N ILE A 239 -0.92 -7.89 3.32
CA ILE A 239 -0.06 -7.09 2.44
C ILE A 239 -0.94 -6.12 1.65
N TYR A 240 -0.73 -4.82 1.82
CA TYR A 240 -1.46 -3.78 1.10
C TYR A 240 -0.72 -3.34 -0.14
N CYS A 241 -1.42 -3.35 -1.28
CA CYS A 241 -0.95 -2.83 -2.57
C CYS A 241 -1.92 -1.78 -3.10
N LEU A 242 -1.41 -0.81 -3.86
CA LEU A 242 -2.19 0.28 -4.41
C LEU A 242 -3.13 -0.16 -5.55
N SER A 243 -2.70 -1.09 -6.41
CA SER A 243 -3.44 -1.52 -7.60
C SER A 243 -3.96 -2.96 -7.48
N ARG A 244 -5.14 -3.22 -8.07
CA ARG A 244 -5.73 -4.56 -8.18
C ARG A 244 -4.80 -5.54 -8.90
N LYS A 245 -4.16 -5.08 -9.98
CA LYS A 245 -3.21 -5.86 -10.77
C LYS A 245 -2.04 -6.35 -9.91
N LYS A 246 -1.42 -5.45 -9.11
CA LYS A 246 -0.32 -5.85 -8.23
C LYS A 246 -0.75 -6.81 -7.12
N VAL A 247 -1.98 -6.67 -6.61
CA VAL A 247 -2.58 -7.61 -5.64
C VAL A 247 -2.63 -9.02 -6.23
N GLU A 248 -3.15 -9.17 -7.44
CA GLU A 248 -3.25 -10.48 -8.11
C GLU A 248 -1.86 -11.04 -8.43
N GLU A 249 -0.97 -10.24 -9.02
CA GLU A 249 0.40 -10.63 -9.34
C GLU A 249 1.17 -11.12 -8.11
N LEU A 250 1.16 -10.35 -7.03
CA LEU A 250 1.89 -10.71 -5.81
C LEU A 250 1.29 -11.95 -5.13
N ALA A 251 -0.04 -12.09 -5.11
CA ALA A 251 -0.68 -13.29 -4.57
C ALA A 251 -0.27 -14.55 -5.34
N GLU A 252 -0.18 -14.49 -6.66
CA GLU A 252 0.29 -15.60 -7.48
C GLU A 252 1.78 -15.91 -7.24
N VAL A 253 2.62 -14.88 -7.12
CA VAL A 253 4.04 -15.04 -6.77
C VAL A 253 4.18 -15.73 -5.40
N LEU A 254 3.40 -15.34 -4.40
CA LEU A 254 3.42 -15.98 -3.08
C LEU A 254 2.97 -17.44 -3.13
N LYS A 255 1.89 -17.75 -3.86
CA LYS A 255 1.43 -19.14 -4.07
C LYS A 255 2.49 -19.99 -4.77
N ALA A 256 3.14 -19.47 -5.82
CA ALA A 256 4.22 -20.16 -6.52
C ALA A 256 5.41 -20.49 -5.60
N ASN A 257 5.57 -19.72 -4.52
CA ASN A 257 6.57 -19.93 -3.48
C ASN A 257 6.08 -20.75 -2.27
N ASN A 258 4.97 -21.48 -2.43
CA ASN A 258 4.34 -22.33 -1.41
C ASN A 258 3.82 -21.57 -0.19
N ILE A 259 3.50 -20.29 -0.33
CA ILE A 259 2.85 -19.49 0.71
C ILE A 259 1.34 -19.53 0.47
N LYS A 260 0.56 -19.88 1.48
CA LYS A 260 -0.91 -19.88 1.41
C LYS A 260 -1.43 -18.44 1.39
N ALA A 261 -1.46 -17.86 0.20
CA ALA A 261 -1.89 -16.49 0.00
C ALA A 261 -3.13 -16.40 -0.90
N ALA A 262 -3.95 -15.36 -0.72
CA ALA A 262 -5.05 -15.04 -1.61
C ALA A 262 -5.17 -13.53 -1.89
N PRO A 263 -5.63 -13.15 -3.10
CA PRO A 263 -5.90 -11.76 -3.44
C PRO A 263 -7.25 -11.30 -2.87
N TYR A 264 -7.35 -10.01 -2.51
CA TYR A 264 -8.60 -9.40 -2.08
C TYR A 264 -8.71 -7.94 -2.56
N HIS A 265 -9.68 -7.65 -3.42
CA HIS A 265 -9.97 -6.30 -3.89
C HIS A 265 -11.43 -6.14 -4.36
N ALA A 266 -11.90 -4.92 -4.51
CA ALA A 266 -13.28 -4.62 -4.88
C ALA A 266 -13.69 -5.12 -6.28
N GLY A 267 -12.75 -5.49 -7.14
CA GLY A 267 -13.01 -6.06 -8.47
C GLY A 267 -13.39 -7.54 -8.45
N LEU A 268 -13.16 -8.25 -7.34
CA LEU A 268 -13.62 -9.63 -7.16
C LEU A 268 -15.13 -9.67 -6.90
N ASP A 269 -15.79 -10.75 -7.32
CA ASP A 269 -17.19 -10.96 -6.99
C ASP A 269 -17.43 -11.14 -5.48
N SER A 270 -18.67 -10.93 -5.06
CA SER A 270 -19.01 -10.93 -3.62
C SER A 270 -18.81 -12.31 -2.97
N ALA A 271 -19.04 -13.41 -3.71
CA ALA A 271 -18.88 -14.76 -3.16
C ALA A 271 -17.40 -15.08 -2.93
N THR A 272 -16.54 -14.77 -3.91
CA THR A 272 -15.07 -14.93 -3.78
C THR A 272 -14.51 -14.10 -2.64
N ARG A 273 -14.97 -12.85 -2.48
CA ARG A 273 -14.53 -11.99 -1.36
C ARG A 273 -14.94 -12.57 0.00
N SER A 274 -16.18 -13.05 0.13
CA SER A 274 -16.65 -13.67 1.36
C SER A 274 -15.87 -14.95 1.67
N GLN A 275 -15.67 -15.82 0.67
CA GLN A 275 -14.91 -17.04 0.84
C GLN A 275 -13.45 -16.78 1.26
N THR A 276 -12.77 -15.83 0.60
CA THR A 276 -11.38 -15.45 0.95
C THR A 276 -11.29 -14.93 2.39
N GLN A 277 -12.27 -14.14 2.83
CA GLN A 277 -12.34 -13.66 4.20
C GLN A 277 -12.56 -14.79 5.20
N ASP A 278 -13.47 -15.70 4.92
CA ASP A 278 -13.74 -16.88 5.77
C ASP A 278 -12.51 -17.80 5.83
N ASP A 279 -11.83 -18.02 4.71
CA ASP A 279 -10.61 -18.83 4.64
C ASP A 279 -9.47 -18.22 5.46
N PHE A 280 -9.35 -16.90 5.49
CA PHE A 280 -8.37 -16.20 6.34
C PHE A 280 -8.71 -16.29 7.83
N LEU A 281 -9.99 -16.13 8.19
CA LEU A 281 -10.45 -16.26 9.57
C LEU A 281 -10.27 -17.70 10.08
N MET A 282 -10.50 -18.69 9.21
CA MET A 282 -10.39 -20.13 9.53
C MET A 282 -8.97 -20.69 9.32
N GLU A 283 -7.96 -19.84 9.12
CA GLU A 283 -6.54 -20.21 8.97
C GLU A 283 -6.24 -21.16 7.80
N ARG A 284 -7.11 -21.19 6.77
CA ARG A 284 -6.84 -21.89 5.51
C ARG A 284 -5.89 -21.12 4.62
N ILE A 285 -5.83 -19.81 4.81
CA ILE A 285 -4.94 -18.86 4.18
C ILE A 285 -4.17 -18.15 5.27
N ASP A 286 -2.85 -18.06 5.11
CA ASP A 286 -1.97 -17.39 6.07
C ASP A 286 -1.80 -15.90 5.72
N VAL A 287 -1.83 -15.54 4.43
CA VAL A 287 -1.55 -14.20 3.95
C VAL A 287 -2.64 -13.69 2.99
N ILE A 288 -3.15 -12.52 3.26
CA ILE A 288 -4.01 -11.79 2.32
C ILE A 288 -3.18 -10.70 1.62
N VAL A 289 -3.21 -10.69 0.30
CA VAL A 289 -2.71 -9.57 -0.51
C VAL A 289 -3.90 -8.75 -0.95
N ALA A 290 -3.95 -7.46 -0.58
CA ALA A 290 -5.17 -6.69 -0.74
C ALA A 290 -4.93 -5.24 -1.17
N THR A 291 -5.99 -4.62 -1.74
CA THR A 291 -6.14 -3.17 -1.75
C THR A 291 -6.79 -2.72 -0.43
N ILE A 292 -6.95 -1.39 -0.24
CA ILE A 292 -7.69 -0.81 0.89
C ILE A 292 -9.12 -1.38 1.05
N ALA A 293 -9.63 -2.11 0.05
CA ALA A 293 -10.94 -2.80 0.13
C ALA A 293 -10.96 -3.91 1.19
N PHE A 294 -9.80 -4.50 1.52
CA PHE A 294 -9.62 -5.40 2.68
C PHE A 294 -9.34 -4.54 3.90
N GLY A 295 -10.35 -3.83 4.33
CA GLY A 295 -10.21 -2.79 5.32
C GLY A 295 -11.15 -2.98 6.49
N MET A 296 -12.04 -2.00 6.68
CA MET A 296 -13.02 -1.99 7.77
C MET A 296 -13.84 -3.29 7.77
N GLY A 297 -13.97 -3.92 8.94
CA GLY A 297 -14.82 -5.11 9.12
C GLY A 297 -14.09 -6.44 9.31
N ILE A 298 -12.77 -6.47 9.25
CA ILE A 298 -12.01 -7.70 9.51
C ILE A 298 -11.51 -7.67 10.95
N ASP A 299 -11.96 -8.64 11.72
CA ASP A 299 -11.64 -8.76 13.13
C ASP A 299 -10.93 -10.09 13.44
N LYS A 300 -9.79 -10.33 12.76
CA LYS A 300 -8.86 -11.41 13.12
C LYS A 300 -7.89 -10.86 14.16
N PRO A 301 -7.90 -11.37 15.40
CA PRO A 301 -7.12 -10.79 16.50
C PRO A 301 -5.62 -11.05 16.39
N ASP A 302 -5.22 -12.13 15.78
CA ASP A 302 -3.87 -12.71 15.75
C ASP A 302 -3.11 -12.45 14.46
N VAL A 303 -3.39 -11.37 13.75
CA VAL A 303 -2.57 -10.90 12.63
C VAL A 303 -1.20 -10.48 13.18
N ARG A 304 -0.12 -11.09 12.68
CA ARG A 304 1.24 -10.87 13.18
C ARG A 304 2.04 -9.88 12.37
N PHE A 305 1.68 -9.66 11.10
CA PHE A 305 2.34 -8.63 10.30
C PHE A 305 1.39 -7.93 9.35
N VAL A 306 1.67 -6.66 9.12
CA VAL A 306 1.04 -5.84 8.08
C VAL A 306 2.16 -5.22 7.25
N ILE A 307 2.16 -5.51 5.96
CA ILE A 307 3.14 -4.99 5.01
C ILE A 307 2.45 -4.04 4.05
N HIS A 308 2.99 -2.86 3.88
CA HIS A 308 2.59 -1.93 2.83
C HIS A 308 3.59 -2.04 1.68
N TYR A 309 3.17 -2.69 0.59
CA TYR A 309 3.94 -2.73 -0.67
C TYR A 309 4.07 -1.33 -1.26
N ASP A 310 3.00 -0.58 -1.16
CA ASP A 310 2.91 0.84 -1.50
C ASP A 310 2.50 1.63 -0.27
N ILE A 311 3.13 2.79 -0.07
CA ILE A 311 2.78 3.66 1.06
C ILE A 311 1.32 4.15 0.92
N PRO A 312 0.53 4.20 1.99
CA PRO A 312 -0.84 4.68 1.94
C PRO A 312 -0.93 6.19 1.71
N LYS A 313 -2.14 6.66 1.35
CA LYS A 313 -2.41 8.07 1.03
C LYS A 313 -2.36 9.00 2.23
N SER A 314 -2.49 8.47 3.44
CA SER A 314 -2.51 9.25 4.68
C SER A 314 -2.01 8.43 5.87
N LEU A 315 -1.56 9.13 6.91
CA LEU A 315 -1.13 8.50 8.17
C LEU A 315 -2.31 7.91 8.95
N GLU A 316 -3.52 8.43 8.80
CA GLU A 316 -4.72 7.83 9.39
C GLU A 316 -4.99 6.45 8.77
N GLY A 317 -4.93 6.35 7.43
CA GLY A 317 -5.05 5.07 6.72
C GLY A 317 -3.96 4.10 7.16
N TYR A 318 -2.70 4.55 7.19
CA TYR A 318 -1.57 3.77 7.68
C TYR A 318 -1.79 3.25 9.10
N TYR A 319 -2.21 4.12 10.02
CA TYR A 319 -2.48 3.75 11.41
C TYR A 319 -3.64 2.75 11.53
N GLN A 320 -4.71 2.94 10.75
CA GLN A 320 -5.86 2.04 10.73
C GLN A 320 -5.51 0.66 10.18
N GLU A 321 -4.69 0.61 9.11
CA GLU A 321 -4.25 -0.62 8.45
C GLU A 321 -3.23 -1.37 9.31
N THR A 322 -2.21 -0.70 9.84
CA THR A 322 -1.24 -1.29 10.79
C THR A 322 -1.90 -1.71 12.10
N GLY A 323 -2.93 -1.00 12.53
CA GLY A 323 -3.73 -1.32 13.72
C GLY A 323 -4.46 -2.66 13.68
N ARG A 324 -4.46 -3.35 12.53
CA ARG A 324 -4.97 -4.73 12.39
C ARG A 324 -4.05 -5.76 13.02
N ALA A 325 -2.73 -5.46 13.06
CA ALA A 325 -1.77 -6.34 13.71
C ALA A 325 -1.94 -6.34 15.24
N GLY A 326 -1.75 -7.50 15.85
CA GLY A 326 -1.67 -7.67 17.30
C GLY A 326 -2.87 -7.12 18.09
N ARG A 327 -4.10 -7.34 17.64
CA ARG A 327 -5.31 -6.90 18.37
C ARG A 327 -5.52 -7.66 19.68
N ASP A 328 -5.01 -8.87 19.75
CA ASP A 328 -4.97 -9.70 20.96
C ASP A 328 -3.94 -9.24 22.00
N GLY A 329 -3.15 -8.20 21.71
CA GLY A 329 -2.06 -7.70 22.53
C GLY A 329 -0.72 -8.39 22.26
N GLY A 330 -0.68 -9.40 21.38
CA GLY A 330 0.55 -10.02 20.89
C GLY A 330 1.36 -9.07 20.00
N GLU A 331 2.62 -9.39 19.76
CA GLU A 331 3.50 -8.62 18.89
C GLU A 331 2.97 -8.55 17.46
N GLY A 332 3.12 -7.39 16.83
CA GLY A 332 2.77 -7.13 15.45
C GLY A 332 3.87 -6.35 14.72
N LEU A 333 4.21 -6.80 13.51
CA LEU A 333 5.25 -6.18 12.68
C LEU A 333 4.59 -5.37 11.56
N CYS A 334 4.92 -4.08 11.48
CA CYS A 334 4.38 -3.15 10.51
C CYS A 334 5.52 -2.63 9.63
N ILE A 335 5.57 -3.10 8.37
CA ILE A 335 6.63 -2.77 7.42
C ILE A 335 6.03 -1.98 6.26
N ALA A 336 6.61 -0.86 5.90
CA ALA A 336 6.22 -0.10 4.72
C ALA A 336 7.39 0.04 3.76
N PHE A 337 7.15 -0.24 2.48
CA PHE A 337 8.10 0.06 1.41
C PHE A 337 7.82 1.44 0.84
N TYR A 338 8.87 2.24 0.68
CA TYR A 338 8.77 3.63 0.24
C TYR A 338 9.74 3.96 -0.89
N ALA A 339 9.22 4.63 -1.92
CA ALA A 339 9.99 5.32 -2.96
C ALA A 339 9.31 6.65 -3.28
N GLN A 340 10.07 7.69 -3.61
CA GLN A 340 9.51 9.00 -3.97
C GLN A 340 8.60 8.92 -5.21
N LYS A 341 8.89 8.02 -6.14
CA LYS A 341 8.04 7.77 -7.33
C LYS A 341 6.60 7.36 -6.97
N ASP A 342 6.39 6.71 -5.81
CA ASP A 342 5.04 6.33 -5.38
C ASP A 342 4.16 7.54 -5.06
N LEU A 343 4.76 8.65 -4.58
CA LEU A 343 4.04 9.90 -4.33
C LEU A 343 3.41 10.45 -5.62
N LYS A 344 4.16 10.46 -6.73
CA LYS A 344 3.66 10.90 -8.04
C LYS A 344 2.50 10.03 -8.54
N LYS A 345 2.53 8.72 -8.26
CA LYS A 345 1.42 7.82 -8.60
C LYS A 345 0.18 8.14 -7.77
N LEU A 346 0.37 8.39 -6.46
CA LEU A 346 -0.71 8.76 -5.55
C LEU A 346 -1.33 10.11 -5.90
N GLU A 347 -0.52 11.09 -6.34
CA GLU A 347 -0.99 12.38 -6.82
C GLU A 347 -1.90 12.24 -8.06
N LYS A 348 -1.57 11.36 -9.01
CA LYS A 348 -2.41 11.09 -10.19
C LYS A 348 -3.81 10.60 -9.82
N PHE A 349 -3.99 9.89 -8.71
CA PHE A 349 -5.33 9.48 -8.24
C PHE A 349 -6.20 10.64 -7.72
N MET A 350 -5.61 11.81 -7.54
CA MET A 350 -6.32 13.02 -7.13
C MET A 350 -6.70 13.90 -8.33
N GLU A 351 -6.14 13.64 -9.51
CA GLU A 351 -6.47 14.37 -10.74
C GLU A 351 -7.97 14.21 -11.05
N GLY A 352 -8.61 15.30 -11.48
CA GLY A 352 -10.04 15.34 -11.78
C GLY A 352 -10.98 15.52 -10.58
N LYS A 353 -10.46 15.51 -9.34
CA LYS A 353 -11.24 15.85 -8.15
C LYS A 353 -11.36 17.37 -7.97
N PRO A 354 -12.34 17.86 -7.16
CA PRO A 354 -12.41 19.26 -6.77
C PRO A 354 -11.08 19.77 -6.19
N VAL A 355 -10.71 21.01 -6.48
CA VAL A 355 -9.42 21.60 -6.06
C VAL A 355 -9.20 21.50 -4.55
N ALA A 356 -10.24 21.75 -3.75
CA ALA A 356 -10.15 21.63 -2.29
C ALA A 356 -9.81 20.19 -1.84
N GLU A 357 -10.36 19.16 -2.48
CA GLU A 357 -10.02 17.76 -2.19
C GLU A 357 -8.59 17.41 -2.62
N GLN A 358 -8.13 17.96 -3.75
CA GLN A 358 -6.75 17.79 -4.20
C GLN A 358 -5.77 18.40 -3.20
N ASP A 359 -6.05 19.60 -2.68
CA ASP A 359 -5.19 20.28 -1.70
C ASP A 359 -5.10 19.51 -0.38
N ILE A 360 -6.24 19.02 0.11
CA ILE A 360 -6.27 18.15 1.31
C ILE A 360 -5.48 16.87 1.04
N GLY A 361 -5.70 16.22 -0.10
CA GLY A 361 -5.00 15.00 -0.47
C GLY A 361 -3.50 15.16 -0.56
N ARG A 362 -3.00 16.26 -1.16
CA ARG A 362 -1.57 16.59 -1.20
C ARG A 362 -0.99 16.78 0.20
N GLN A 363 -1.72 17.48 1.09
CA GLN A 363 -1.26 17.69 2.45
C GLN A 363 -1.12 16.35 3.20
N LEU A 364 -2.11 15.46 3.12
CA LEU A 364 -2.07 14.13 3.74
C LEU A 364 -0.90 13.29 3.19
N LEU A 365 -0.66 13.39 1.88
CA LEU A 365 0.43 12.68 1.22
C LEU A 365 1.81 13.20 1.67
N GLN A 366 1.97 14.51 1.82
CA GLN A 366 3.18 15.13 2.35
C GLN A 366 3.47 14.70 3.79
N GLU A 367 2.46 14.60 4.66
CA GLU A 367 2.63 14.08 6.02
C GLU A 367 3.09 12.61 6.02
N THR A 368 2.56 11.81 5.09
CA THR A 368 2.95 10.41 4.94
C THR A 368 4.38 10.27 4.43
N ALA A 369 4.79 11.10 3.45
CA ALA A 369 6.16 11.16 2.97
C ALA A 369 7.12 11.61 4.09
N ALA A 370 6.74 12.64 4.83
CA ALA A 370 7.50 13.13 5.97
C ALA A 370 7.73 12.06 7.05
N TYR A 371 6.72 11.22 7.31
CA TYR A 371 6.84 10.07 8.19
C TYR A 371 7.81 9.01 7.63
N ALA A 372 7.71 8.69 6.35
CA ALA A 372 8.56 7.69 5.71
C ALA A 372 10.04 8.10 5.71
N GLU A 373 10.32 9.35 5.33
CA GLU A 373 11.68 9.88 5.21
C GLU A 373 12.36 10.18 6.56
N SER A 374 11.58 10.43 7.59
CA SER A 374 12.11 10.84 8.89
C SER A 374 12.97 9.77 9.57
N SER A 375 14.04 10.19 10.22
CA SER A 375 14.83 9.38 11.14
C SER A 375 14.43 9.57 12.60
N VAL A 376 13.40 10.35 12.90
CA VAL A 376 12.80 10.46 14.25
C VAL A 376 12.06 9.17 14.58
N CYS A 377 11.93 8.84 15.86
CA CYS A 377 11.15 7.69 16.32
C CYS A 377 9.79 7.61 15.63
N ARG A 378 9.50 6.49 14.93
CA ARG A 378 8.25 6.27 14.18
C ARG A 378 7.02 6.44 15.05
N ARG A 379 7.06 5.90 16.26
CA ARG A 379 5.99 6.01 17.24
C ARG A 379 5.74 7.45 17.68
N LYS A 380 6.81 8.20 17.97
CA LYS A 380 6.73 9.61 18.34
C LYS A 380 6.06 10.44 17.26
N MET A 381 6.40 10.17 16.00
CA MET A 381 5.78 10.86 14.85
C MET A 381 4.30 10.54 14.69
N LEU A 382 3.91 9.26 14.78
CA LEU A 382 2.50 8.86 14.69
C LEU A 382 1.67 9.48 15.81
N LEU A 383 2.15 9.42 17.05
CA LEU A 383 1.44 9.99 18.19
C LEU A 383 1.33 11.52 18.09
N HIS A 384 2.40 12.18 17.68
CA HIS A 384 2.38 13.63 17.43
C HIS A 384 1.38 14.03 16.34
N TYR A 385 1.26 13.24 15.26
CA TYR A 385 0.27 13.46 14.21
C TYR A 385 -1.17 13.45 14.75
N PHE A 386 -1.48 12.58 15.71
CA PHE A 386 -2.80 12.50 16.37
C PHE A 386 -2.93 13.45 17.57
N GLY A 387 -1.98 14.39 17.76
CA GLY A 387 -2.00 15.36 18.86
C GLY A 387 -1.72 14.75 20.24
N GLU A 388 -0.99 13.62 20.27
CA GLU A 388 -0.55 12.98 21.52
C GLU A 388 0.96 13.15 21.70
N GLU A 389 1.37 13.59 22.88
CA GLU A 389 2.78 13.71 23.24
C GLU A 389 3.35 12.34 23.64
N TYR A 390 4.51 11.99 23.10
CA TYR A 390 5.27 10.83 23.51
C TYR A 390 6.51 11.28 24.28
N PRO A 391 6.58 10.99 25.61
CA PRO A 391 7.59 11.60 26.48
C PRO A 391 9.00 11.01 26.30
N HIS A 392 9.15 9.91 25.56
CA HIS A 392 10.41 9.23 25.36
C HIS A 392 11.02 9.56 24.01
N ASP A 393 12.33 9.72 23.94
CA ASP A 393 13.04 9.91 22.67
C ASP A 393 13.24 8.60 21.90
N ASN A 394 13.28 7.47 22.60
CA ASN A 394 13.46 6.14 22.03
C ASN A 394 12.33 5.21 22.49
N CYS A 395 11.64 4.57 21.56
CA CYS A 395 10.57 3.62 21.86
C CYS A 395 11.07 2.17 21.97
N HIS A 396 12.32 1.89 21.64
CA HIS A 396 12.94 0.56 21.58
C HIS A 396 12.21 -0.46 20.68
N ASN A 397 11.28 0.01 19.85
CA ASN A 397 10.42 -0.85 19.02
C ASN A 397 10.05 -0.18 17.68
N CYS A 398 11.04 0.39 16.98
CA CYS A 398 10.96 0.83 15.59
C CYS A 398 12.37 0.86 14.96
N ASP A 399 12.44 0.86 13.64
CA ASP A 399 13.68 0.89 12.86
C ASP A 399 14.62 2.03 13.27
N ASN A 400 14.11 3.26 13.34
CA ASN A 400 14.90 4.44 13.69
C ASN A 400 15.45 4.40 15.13
N CYS A 401 14.75 3.76 16.05
CA CYS A 401 15.19 3.65 17.44
C CYS A 401 16.19 2.50 17.65
N LEU A 402 16.07 1.42 16.86
CA LEU A 402 17.02 0.30 16.91
C LEU A 402 18.32 0.63 16.17
N HIS A 403 18.25 1.50 15.16
CA HIS A 403 19.40 1.96 14.36
C HIS A 403 19.47 3.50 14.39
N PRO A 404 19.77 4.12 15.56
CA PRO A 404 19.73 5.57 15.69
C PRO A 404 20.84 6.22 14.88
N LYS A 405 20.50 7.29 14.18
CA LYS A 405 21.46 8.14 13.49
C LYS A 405 22.11 9.15 14.44
N GLU A 406 23.27 9.63 14.04
CA GLU A 406 23.98 10.69 14.73
C GLU A 406 23.16 11.99 14.75
N LYS A 407 23.12 12.64 15.90
CA LYS A 407 22.47 13.93 16.07
C LYS A 407 23.44 15.04 15.67
N ILE A 408 22.92 16.05 14.98
CA ILE A 408 23.65 17.25 14.60
C ILE A 408 23.05 18.48 15.29
N GLU A 409 23.90 19.45 15.60
CA GLU A 409 23.46 20.75 16.13
C GLU A 409 22.83 21.59 15.01
N ALA A 410 21.62 22.12 15.22
CA ALA A 410 20.85 22.87 14.25
C ALA A 410 20.16 24.11 14.83
N GLY A 411 20.65 24.65 15.94
CA GLY A 411 20.08 25.83 16.58
C GLY A 411 20.10 27.06 15.69
N ASN A 412 21.16 27.26 14.90
CA ASN A 412 21.22 28.33 13.91
C ASN A 412 20.16 28.15 12.81
N ALA A 413 20.02 26.95 12.27
CA ALA A 413 19.02 26.64 11.27
C ALA A 413 17.58 26.82 11.82
N LEU A 414 17.34 26.40 13.08
CA LEU A 414 16.06 26.67 13.74
C LEU A 414 15.79 28.17 13.88
N ASN A 415 16.81 28.96 14.26
CA ASN A 415 16.65 30.42 14.38
C ASN A 415 16.30 31.08 13.03
N ILE A 416 16.94 30.64 11.92
CA ILE A 416 16.61 31.07 10.55
C ILE A 416 15.15 30.76 10.23
N VAL A 417 14.71 29.51 10.45
CA VAL A 417 13.33 29.09 10.22
C VAL A 417 12.33 29.94 11.01
N LEU A 418 12.58 30.12 12.32
CA LEU A 418 11.67 30.90 13.17
C LEU A 418 11.59 32.36 12.75
N LYS A 419 12.70 32.98 12.36
CA LYS A 419 12.73 34.36 11.84
C LYS A 419 11.99 34.47 10.50
N ALA A 420 12.22 33.53 9.57
CA ALA A 420 11.52 33.48 8.31
C ALA A 420 10.00 33.39 8.50
N VAL A 421 9.51 32.50 9.38
CA VAL A 421 8.08 32.41 9.68
C VAL A 421 7.52 33.72 10.25
N LEU A 422 8.27 34.44 11.09
CA LEU A 422 7.86 35.78 11.60
C LEU A 422 7.85 36.82 10.50
N ALA A 423 8.89 36.89 9.66
CA ALA A 423 8.99 37.84 8.54
C ALA A 423 7.82 37.66 7.57
N LEU A 424 7.41 36.41 7.36
CA LEU A 424 6.25 36.03 6.54
C LEU A 424 4.90 36.14 7.29
N LYS A 425 4.86 36.76 8.47
CA LYS A 425 3.68 37.04 9.29
C LYS A 425 2.86 35.79 9.63
N GLU A 426 3.52 34.63 9.73
CA GLU A 426 2.89 33.34 10.08
C GLU A 426 1.76 32.93 9.09
N ASN A 427 1.84 33.29 7.80
CA ASN A 427 0.76 33.11 6.82
C ASN A 427 1.11 32.19 5.66
N PHE A 428 2.20 31.42 5.78
CA PHE A 428 2.66 30.55 4.68
C PHE A 428 2.92 29.12 5.15
N ARG A 429 2.83 28.18 4.20
CA ARG A 429 3.12 26.75 4.39
C ARG A 429 4.63 26.49 4.41
N GLN A 430 4.99 25.27 4.81
CA GLN A 430 6.38 24.84 4.93
C GLN A 430 7.19 25.02 3.65
N GLU A 431 6.65 24.65 2.49
CA GLU A 431 7.35 24.73 1.21
C GLU A 431 7.74 26.18 0.88
N TYR A 432 6.79 27.11 1.04
CA TYR A 432 7.03 28.53 0.82
C TYR A 432 8.11 29.09 1.76
N VAL A 433 8.06 28.70 3.03
CA VAL A 433 9.07 29.10 4.03
C VAL A 433 10.45 28.56 3.64
N ILE A 434 10.53 27.33 3.15
CA ILE A 434 11.78 26.73 2.69
C ILE A 434 12.32 27.46 1.44
N ASP A 435 11.46 27.76 0.45
CA ASP A 435 11.87 28.50 -0.74
C ASP A 435 12.33 29.92 -0.41
N PHE A 436 11.66 30.57 0.55
CA PHE A 436 12.06 31.88 1.08
C PHE A 436 13.45 31.82 1.74
N ILE A 437 13.71 30.83 2.59
CA ILE A 437 15.00 30.65 3.27
C ILE A 437 16.13 30.36 2.27
N LYS A 438 15.84 29.61 1.20
CA LYS A 438 16.79 29.26 0.14
C LYS A 438 17.02 30.38 -0.89
N GLY A 439 16.37 31.52 -0.77
CA GLY A 439 16.46 32.61 -1.74
C GLY A 439 15.88 32.28 -3.13
N ARG A 440 14.93 31.36 -3.20
CA ARG A 440 14.28 30.98 -4.46
C ARG A 440 13.18 31.98 -4.80
N GLY A 441 13.37 32.75 -5.85
CA GLY A 441 12.35 33.68 -6.34
C GLY A 441 11.25 32.99 -7.12
N THR A 442 10.38 32.27 -6.45
CA THR A 442 9.18 31.66 -7.06
C THR A 442 8.17 32.76 -7.43
N ASP A 443 7.27 32.50 -8.38
CA ASP A 443 6.24 33.45 -8.80
C ASP A 443 5.42 33.99 -7.60
N ASP A 444 5.13 33.10 -6.65
CA ASP A 444 4.42 33.46 -5.42
C ASP A 444 5.24 34.39 -4.52
N ILE A 445 6.53 34.14 -4.33
CA ILE A 445 7.43 34.99 -3.54
C ILE A 445 7.57 36.36 -4.17
N LEU A 446 7.76 36.40 -5.49
CA LEU A 446 7.88 37.67 -6.25
C LEU A 446 6.58 38.46 -6.24
N SER A 447 5.42 37.81 -6.37
CA SER A 447 4.11 38.48 -6.35
C SER A 447 3.82 39.16 -5.01
N HIS A 448 4.28 38.54 -3.91
CA HIS A 448 4.17 39.09 -2.56
C HIS A 448 5.31 40.04 -2.19
N LYS A 449 6.32 40.24 -3.08
CA LYS A 449 7.54 41.05 -2.86
C LYS A 449 8.33 40.61 -1.62
N HIS A 450 8.28 39.32 -1.30
CA HIS A 450 9.00 38.76 -0.15
C HIS A 450 10.49 38.56 -0.46
N ASP A 451 10.89 38.60 -1.74
CA ASP A 451 12.28 38.65 -2.20
C ASP A 451 13.02 39.93 -1.71
N GLN A 452 12.28 40.95 -1.26
CA GLN A 452 12.82 42.21 -0.76
C GLN A 452 12.96 42.21 0.78
N LEU A 453 12.57 41.16 1.48
CA LEU A 453 12.71 41.08 2.94
C LEU A 453 14.15 40.71 3.33
N GLU A 454 14.62 41.25 4.46
CA GLU A 454 15.99 41.07 4.98
C GLU A 454 16.37 39.58 5.19
N ASP A 455 15.41 38.76 5.61
CA ASP A 455 15.63 37.32 5.89
C ASP A 455 15.51 36.46 4.63
N PHE A 456 15.26 37.00 3.43
CA PHE A 456 15.21 36.25 2.16
C PHE A 456 16.59 35.71 1.81
N GLY A 457 16.70 34.43 1.57
CA GLY A 457 17.98 33.76 1.26
C GLY A 457 18.88 33.54 2.49
N ALA A 458 18.39 33.77 3.72
CA ALA A 458 19.19 33.63 4.94
C ALA A 458 19.83 32.25 5.15
N GLY A 459 19.39 31.24 4.42
CA GLY A 459 19.91 29.87 4.47
C GLY A 459 20.38 29.36 3.11
N GLU A 460 20.72 30.24 2.18
CA GLU A 460 21.15 29.86 0.81
C GLU A 460 22.42 29.01 0.81
N ASP A 461 23.36 29.29 1.74
CA ASP A 461 24.64 28.58 1.87
C ASP A 461 24.53 27.22 2.58
N GLU A 462 23.40 26.90 3.20
CA GLU A 462 23.21 25.66 3.94
C GLU A 462 22.75 24.49 3.05
N ASP A 463 22.97 23.26 3.53
CA ASP A 463 22.50 22.04 2.83
C ASP A 463 20.98 22.10 2.59
N PRO A 464 20.53 22.09 1.33
CA PRO A 464 19.10 22.15 0.99
C PRO A 464 18.25 21.07 1.69
N LYS A 465 18.83 19.95 2.04
CA LYS A 465 18.16 18.82 2.72
C LYS A 465 17.98 19.04 4.23
N LEU A 466 18.57 20.09 4.78
CA LEU A 466 18.52 20.39 6.22
C LEU A 466 17.15 20.93 6.67
N TRP A 467 16.46 21.66 5.82
CA TRP A 467 15.29 22.46 6.22
C TRP A 467 14.07 21.63 6.60
N ASN A 468 13.80 20.54 5.88
CA ASN A 468 12.68 19.63 6.22
C ASN A 468 12.86 18.97 7.60
N PRO A 469 14.00 18.36 7.92
CA PRO A 469 14.29 17.83 9.28
C PRO A 469 14.17 18.88 10.36
N VAL A 470 14.71 20.10 10.16
CA VAL A 470 14.65 21.20 11.13
C VAL A 470 13.21 21.59 11.44
N ILE A 471 12.40 21.89 10.41
CA ILE A 471 11.01 22.29 10.59
C ILE A 471 10.20 21.17 11.26
N ARG A 472 10.36 19.92 10.82
CA ARG A 472 9.67 18.75 11.37
C ARG A 472 9.98 18.56 12.84
N GLN A 473 11.28 18.63 13.21
CA GLN A 473 11.67 18.45 14.61
C GLN A 473 11.36 19.67 15.46
N ALA A 474 11.30 20.87 14.89
CA ALA A 474 10.80 22.07 15.55
C ALA A 474 9.28 21.99 15.85
N LEU A 475 8.49 21.37 14.99
CA LEU A 475 7.08 21.08 15.23
C LEU A 475 6.92 20.08 16.37
N ILE A 476 7.67 18.99 16.37
CA ILE A 476 7.65 17.95 17.41
C ILE A 476 8.13 18.51 18.77
N ALA A 477 9.13 19.38 18.75
CA ALA A 477 9.66 20.03 19.96
C ALA A 477 8.81 21.21 20.45
N GLY A 478 7.74 21.56 19.72
CA GLY A 478 6.80 22.61 20.10
C GLY A 478 7.31 24.03 19.91
N TYR A 479 8.35 24.29 19.12
CA TYR A 479 8.79 25.65 18.73
C TYR A 479 7.89 26.23 17.63
N LEU A 480 7.38 25.37 16.76
CA LEU A 480 6.39 25.67 15.73
C LEU A 480 5.12 24.88 15.97
N LYS A 481 4.04 25.30 15.36
CA LYS A 481 2.80 24.54 15.22
C LYS A 481 2.23 24.72 13.81
N LYS A 482 1.53 23.72 13.28
CA LYS A 482 0.74 23.85 12.06
C LYS A 482 -0.66 24.32 12.38
N ASP A 483 -1.11 25.36 11.70
CA ASP A 483 -2.50 25.81 11.73
C ASP A 483 -3.29 24.97 10.71
N VAL A 484 -3.86 23.85 11.21
CA VAL A 484 -4.58 22.89 10.37
C VAL A 484 -5.88 23.48 9.83
N GLU A 485 -6.51 24.43 10.53
CA GLU A 485 -7.72 25.09 10.07
C GLU A 485 -7.46 25.98 8.85
N ASN A 486 -6.27 26.53 8.74
CA ASN A 486 -5.82 27.35 7.63
C ASN A 486 -4.79 26.59 6.74
N TYR A 487 -5.13 25.38 6.34
CA TYR A 487 -4.36 24.57 5.37
C TYR A 487 -2.88 24.34 5.72
N GLY A 488 -2.54 24.24 6.99
CA GLY A 488 -1.21 23.87 7.44
C GLY A 488 -0.19 25.02 7.46
N LEU A 489 -0.64 26.26 7.66
CA LEU A 489 0.25 27.40 7.84
C LEU A 489 1.15 27.22 9.07
N LEU A 490 2.43 27.60 8.95
CA LEU A 490 3.35 27.56 10.07
C LEU A 490 3.13 28.74 11.03
N LYS A 491 2.97 28.45 12.29
CA LYS A 491 2.82 29.44 13.37
C LYS A 491 3.91 29.23 14.42
N ILE A 492 4.39 30.32 15.00
CA ILE A 492 5.37 30.28 16.08
C ILE A 492 4.69 30.18 17.43
N THR A 493 5.15 29.27 18.27
CA THR A 493 4.70 29.13 19.64
C THR A 493 5.38 30.15 20.57
N SER A 494 4.92 30.21 21.83
CA SER A 494 5.62 30.98 22.87
C SER A 494 7.05 30.44 23.14
N ALA A 495 7.28 29.13 22.96
CA ALA A 495 8.60 28.53 23.05
C ALA A 495 9.52 28.98 21.90
N GLY A 496 9.00 29.01 20.66
CA GLY A 496 9.72 29.52 19.50
C GLY A 496 10.12 30.99 19.66
N LYS A 497 9.20 31.84 20.14
CA LYS A 497 9.49 33.25 20.40
C LYS A 497 10.56 33.46 21.48
N ARG A 498 10.62 32.58 22.49
CA ARG A 498 11.69 32.58 23.50
C ARG A 498 13.02 32.15 22.90
N PHE A 499 13.01 31.12 22.05
CA PHE A 499 14.22 30.62 21.39
C PHE A 499 14.91 31.69 20.53
N ILE A 500 14.16 32.48 19.79
CA ILE A 500 14.73 33.60 19.01
C ILE A 500 15.48 34.60 19.90
N LYS A 501 14.96 34.87 21.12
CA LYS A 501 15.58 35.82 22.07
C LYS A 501 16.76 35.23 22.81
N HIS A 502 16.68 33.96 23.15
CA HIS A 502 17.65 33.21 23.93
C HIS A 502 17.85 31.84 23.28
N PRO A 503 18.64 31.76 22.17
CA PRO A 503 18.93 30.50 21.52
C PRO A 503 19.56 29.50 22.49
N THR A 504 19.10 28.27 22.44
CA THR A 504 19.64 27.13 23.18
C THR A 504 20.05 26.05 22.17
N GLU A 505 20.79 25.05 22.66
CA GLU A 505 21.14 23.90 21.84
C GLU A 505 19.87 23.23 21.26
N PHE A 506 19.87 22.93 19.95
CA PHE A 506 18.80 22.23 19.28
C PHE A 506 19.38 21.11 18.43
N MET A 507 19.32 19.90 18.95
CA MET A 507 19.86 18.71 18.29
C MET A 507 18.79 18.04 17.43
N ILE A 508 19.12 17.76 16.18
CA ILE A 508 18.24 17.04 15.23
C ILE A 508 18.92 15.80 14.66
N VAL A 509 18.13 14.91 14.08
CA VAL A 509 18.59 13.82 13.22
C VAL A 509 18.27 14.14 11.77
N ARG A 510 19.21 13.85 10.85
CA ARG A 510 18.96 13.99 9.40
C ARG A 510 17.99 12.93 8.93
N ASP A 511 17.23 13.25 7.89
CA ASP A 511 16.29 12.31 7.26
C ASP A 511 16.99 11.10 6.64
N ASN A 512 16.21 10.06 6.37
CA ASN A 512 16.65 8.90 5.59
C ASN A 512 16.73 9.31 4.12
N GLU A 513 17.79 8.89 3.44
CA GLU A 513 17.92 9.08 1.99
C GLU A 513 17.39 7.84 1.28
N PHE A 514 16.32 8.01 0.51
CA PHE A 514 15.78 7.01 -0.40
C PHE A 514 16.19 7.42 -1.81
N LYS A 515 17.14 6.70 -2.43
CA LYS A 515 17.57 6.97 -3.79
C LYS A 515 16.53 6.42 -4.76
N ASP A 516 16.10 7.24 -5.72
CA ASP A 516 15.16 6.81 -6.77
C ASP A 516 15.78 5.82 -7.77
N ASP A 517 17.12 5.75 -7.81
CA ASP A 517 17.88 4.93 -8.76
C ASP A 517 17.74 3.41 -8.50
N ASP A 518 17.29 3.02 -7.30
CA ASP A 518 17.14 1.61 -6.91
C ASP A 518 15.82 0.98 -7.36
N TYR A 519 14.91 1.75 -7.98
CA TYR A 519 13.60 1.25 -8.42
C TYR A 519 13.22 1.76 -9.81
N GLU A 520 13.40 0.92 -10.83
CA GLU A 520 12.79 1.06 -12.16
C GLU A 520 11.62 0.07 -12.31
N GLU A 521 10.45 0.54 -12.76
CA GLU A 521 9.37 -0.36 -13.15
C GLU A 521 9.78 -1.09 -14.45
N GLY A 522 10.27 -2.32 -14.30
CA GLY A 522 10.78 -3.14 -15.39
C GLY A 522 12.31 -3.21 -15.49
N GLY A 523 13.02 -2.50 -14.62
CA GLY A 523 14.49 -2.52 -14.56
C GLY A 523 15.06 -3.76 -13.88
N GLU A 524 16.11 -4.29 -14.43
CA GLU A 524 16.88 -5.43 -13.96
C GLU A 524 17.49 -5.18 -12.58
N ALA A 525 17.60 -6.25 -11.79
CA ALA A 525 18.27 -6.25 -10.48
C ALA A 525 19.70 -5.71 -10.62
N VAL A 526 20.01 -4.61 -9.95
CA VAL A 526 21.37 -4.07 -9.89
C VAL A 526 22.25 -4.96 -9.01
N GLY A 527 23.11 -5.59 -9.62
CA GLY A 527 24.47 -6.01 -9.55
C GLY A 527 25.01 -6.57 -8.24
N MET A 528 25.08 -7.90 -8.13
CA MET A 528 26.32 -8.52 -7.66
C MET A 528 27.38 -8.24 -8.72
N ALA A 529 28.64 -7.97 -8.32
CA ALA A 529 29.69 -7.69 -9.28
C ALA A 529 29.89 -8.87 -10.24
N LEU A 530 29.96 -8.59 -11.53
CA LEU A 530 30.29 -9.58 -12.57
C LEU A 530 31.56 -10.32 -12.20
N ASP A 531 31.53 -11.66 -12.19
CA ASP A 531 32.73 -12.48 -12.09
C ASP A 531 33.40 -12.59 -13.46
N PRO A 532 34.52 -11.86 -13.70
CA PRO A 532 35.12 -11.82 -15.03
C PRO A 532 35.76 -13.16 -15.45
N GLU A 533 36.21 -13.96 -14.49
CA GLU A 533 36.82 -15.26 -14.75
C GLU A 533 35.74 -16.27 -15.17
N LEU A 534 34.64 -16.36 -14.42
CA LEU A 534 33.50 -17.19 -14.78
C LEU A 534 32.90 -16.78 -16.13
N PHE A 535 32.77 -15.49 -16.38
CA PHE A 535 32.24 -14.97 -17.66
C PHE A 535 33.09 -15.42 -18.84
N ALA A 536 34.44 -15.31 -18.73
CA ALA A 536 35.35 -15.79 -19.77
C ALA A 536 35.23 -17.31 -19.98
N MET A 537 35.08 -18.09 -18.92
CA MET A 537 34.87 -19.54 -18.99
C MET A 537 33.56 -19.91 -19.68
N LEU A 538 32.45 -19.18 -19.35
CA LEU A 538 31.16 -19.38 -19.99
C LEU A 538 31.18 -19.05 -21.49
N LYS A 539 31.88 -17.97 -21.90
CA LYS A 539 32.12 -17.64 -23.31
C LYS A 539 32.92 -18.73 -24.03
N GLY A 540 33.93 -19.25 -23.37
CA GLY A 540 34.73 -20.37 -23.92
C GLY A 540 33.88 -21.63 -24.13
N LEU A 541 33.04 -21.99 -23.17
CA LEU A 541 32.12 -23.13 -23.27
C LEU A 541 31.08 -22.92 -24.39
N ARG A 542 30.53 -21.72 -24.49
CA ARG A 542 29.60 -21.35 -25.56
C ARG A 542 30.21 -21.52 -26.93
N LYS A 543 31.47 -21.03 -27.14
CA LYS A 543 32.17 -21.14 -28.40
C LYS A 543 32.44 -22.61 -28.81
N GLN A 544 32.83 -23.46 -27.84
CA GLN A 544 33.02 -24.89 -28.08
C GLN A 544 31.71 -25.59 -28.45
N MET A 545 30.62 -25.24 -27.77
CA MET A 545 29.30 -25.82 -28.03
C MET A 545 28.75 -25.35 -29.39
N ALA A 546 28.93 -24.08 -29.73
CA ALA A 546 28.56 -23.49 -31.00
C ALA A 546 29.22 -24.20 -32.18
N GLN A 547 30.56 -24.40 -32.09
CA GLN A 547 31.32 -25.15 -33.11
C GLN A 547 30.86 -26.61 -33.25
N LYS A 548 30.52 -27.26 -32.13
CA LYS A 548 30.03 -28.64 -32.13
C LYS A 548 28.66 -28.80 -32.75
N LEU A 549 27.79 -27.81 -32.58
CA LEU A 549 26.42 -27.82 -33.06
C LEU A 549 26.25 -27.15 -34.43
N GLY A 550 27.31 -26.47 -34.93
CA GLY A 550 27.24 -25.75 -36.20
C GLY A 550 26.31 -24.54 -36.19
N VAL A 551 26.19 -23.87 -35.04
CA VAL A 551 25.34 -22.71 -34.87
C VAL A 551 26.15 -21.54 -34.31
N PRO A 552 25.75 -20.28 -34.58
CA PRO A 552 26.37 -19.10 -33.95
C PRO A 552 26.25 -19.14 -32.41
N GLY A 553 27.23 -18.57 -31.71
CA GLY A 553 27.29 -18.63 -30.26
C GLY A 553 26.07 -17.96 -29.57
N TYR A 554 25.57 -16.85 -30.10
CA TYR A 554 24.44 -16.13 -29.58
C TYR A 554 23.10 -16.92 -29.63
N VAL A 555 22.99 -17.89 -30.54
CA VAL A 555 21.85 -18.81 -30.62
C VAL A 555 21.76 -19.67 -29.35
N ILE A 556 22.87 -20.04 -28.76
CA ILE A 556 22.92 -20.80 -27.49
C ILE A 556 22.53 -19.89 -26.34
N PHE A 557 23.35 -18.88 -26.03
CA PHE A 557 23.08 -17.84 -25.04
C PHE A 557 23.76 -16.54 -25.48
N GLN A 558 23.05 -15.43 -25.36
CA GLN A 558 23.57 -14.10 -25.63
C GLN A 558 24.54 -13.65 -24.53
N ASP A 559 25.39 -12.63 -24.80
CA ASP A 559 26.34 -12.10 -23.83
C ASP A 559 25.64 -11.61 -22.53
N PRO A 560 24.54 -10.86 -22.56
CA PRO A 560 23.81 -10.47 -21.36
C PRO A 560 23.35 -11.66 -20.49
N SER A 561 22.96 -12.77 -21.12
CA SER A 561 22.61 -14.01 -20.40
C SER A 561 23.83 -14.62 -19.69
N LEU A 562 25.01 -14.62 -20.33
CA LEU A 562 26.25 -15.12 -19.73
C LEU A 562 26.73 -14.18 -18.61
N GLU A 563 26.61 -12.89 -18.77
CA GLU A 563 26.94 -11.91 -17.73
C GLU A 563 26.06 -12.13 -16.48
N GLN A 564 24.78 -12.33 -16.69
CA GLN A 564 23.86 -12.62 -15.61
C GLN A 564 24.14 -13.99 -14.96
N MET A 565 24.55 -15.02 -15.73
CA MET A 565 25.01 -16.29 -15.18
C MET A 565 26.29 -16.13 -14.35
N ALA A 566 27.23 -15.29 -14.78
CA ALA A 566 28.47 -15.02 -14.06
C ALA A 566 28.30 -14.13 -12.83
N THR A 567 27.12 -13.50 -12.69
CA THR A 567 26.73 -12.69 -11.55
C THR A 567 25.91 -13.49 -10.55
N MET A 568 24.98 -14.33 -11.02
CA MET A 568 23.99 -15.03 -10.19
C MET A 568 24.37 -16.46 -9.83
N TYR A 569 25.37 -17.04 -10.48
CA TYR A 569 25.86 -18.41 -10.28
C TYR A 569 24.77 -19.50 -10.27
N PRO A 570 23.91 -19.63 -11.30
CA PRO A 570 22.87 -20.65 -11.33
C PRO A 570 23.50 -22.06 -11.40
N ILE A 571 23.02 -22.99 -10.55
CA ILE A 571 23.51 -24.38 -10.52
C ILE A 571 22.40 -25.42 -10.76
N THR A 572 21.16 -24.96 -10.89
CA THR A 572 20.00 -25.81 -11.24
C THR A 572 19.32 -25.30 -12.51
N VAL A 573 18.56 -26.18 -13.19
CA VAL A 573 17.84 -25.81 -14.41
C VAL A 573 16.80 -24.72 -14.12
N GLU A 574 16.20 -24.76 -12.97
CA GLU A 574 15.19 -23.78 -12.51
C GLU A 574 15.83 -22.41 -12.27
N GLU A 575 17.03 -22.35 -11.70
CA GLU A 575 17.79 -21.11 -11.53
C GLU A 575 18.24 -20.54 -12.88
N LEU A 576 18.65 -21.43 -13.80
CA LEU A 576 19.08 -21.03 -15.14
C LEU A 576 17.91 -20.42 -15.94
N GLN A 577 16.68 -20.89 -15.76
CA GLN A 577 15.50 -20.34 -16.40
C GLN A 577 15.12 -18.93 -15.88
N GLN A 578 15.71 -18.47 -14.80
CA GLN A 578 15.52 -17.12 -14.28
C GLN A 578 16.45 -16.09 -14.93
N ILE A 579 17.45 -16.58 -15.69
CA ILE A 579 18.37 -15.72 -16.44
C ILE A 579 17.62 -15.15 -17.65
N GLN A 580 17.77 -13.86 -17.87
CA GLN A 580 17.15 -13.19 -19.01
C GLN A 580 17.61 -13.79 -20.34
N GLY A 581 16.68 -14.04 -21.25
CA GLY A 581 16.96 -14.69 -22.53
C GLY A 581 17.15 -16.20 -22.44
N VAL A 582 16.94 -16.83 -21.28
CA VAL A 582 17.02 -18.29 -21.09
C VAL A 582 15.64 -18.87 -20.79
N GLY A 583 14.90 -19.22 -21.83
CA GLY A 583 13.64 -19.94 -21.70
C GLY A 583 13.83 -21.43 -21.33
N ALA A 584 12.73 -22.10 -20.93
CA ALA A 584 12.74 -23.51 -20.52
C ALA A 584 13.33 -24.45 -21.60
N GLY A 585 13.11 -24.15 -22.89
CA GLY A 585 13.65 -24.89 -24.03
C GLY A 585 15.18 -24.80 -24.08
N LYS A 586 15.75 -23.58 -24.02
CA LYS A 586 17.20 -23.34 -24.04
C LYS A 586 17.89 -23.91 -22.79
N ALA A 587 17.30 -23.72 -21.61
CA ALA A 587 17.82 -24.27 -20.36
C ALA A 587 17.93 -25.80 -20.41
N LYS A 588 16.92 -26.46 -20.93
CA LYS A 588 16.89 -27.93 -21.07
C LYS A 588 17.86 -28.44 -22.15
N ARG A 589 17.97 -27.71 -23.28
CA ARG A 589 18.79 -28.13 -24.44
C ARG A 589 20.26 -27.88 -24.23
N TYR A 590 20.65 -26.71 -23.72
CA TYR A 590 22.01 -26.23 -23.62
C TYR A 590 22.54 -26.13 -22.20
N GLY A 591 21.67 -26.02 -21.18
CA GLY A 591 22.03 -25.60 -19.83
C GLY A 591 22.98 -26.53 -19.07
N LYS A 592 22.94 -27.86 -19.33
CA LYS A 592 23.66 -28.86 -18.53
C LYS A 592 25.14 -28.54 -18.37
N GLY A 593 25.83 -28.24 -19.45
CA GLY A 593 27.27 -27.96 -19.43
C GLY A 593 27.62 -26.66 -18.71
N PHE A 594 26.74 -25.65 -18.82
CA PHE A 594 26.92 -24.36 -18.14
C PHE A 594 26.68 -24.50 -16.62
N LEU A 595 25.68 -25.24 -16.20
CA LEU A 595 25.41 -25.52 -14.79
C LEU A 595 26.53 -26.30 -14.11
N GLU A 596 27.10 -27.30 -14.79
CA GLU A 596 28.27 -28.08 -14.32
C GLU A 596 29.50 -27.20 -14.17
N LEU A 597 29.75 -26.29 -15.13
CA LEU A 597 30.85 -25.34 -15.10
C LEU A 597 30.71 -24.35 -13.93
N ILE A 598 29.54 -23.74 -13.80
CA ILE A 598 29.28 -22.76 -12.73
C ILE A 598 29.38 -23.43 -11.35
N LYS A 599 28.82 -24.62 -11.20
CA LYS A 599 28.90 -25.38 -9.96
C LYS A 599 30.34 -25.67 -9.56
N ARG A 600 31.16 -26.13 -10.49
CA ARG A 600 32.58 -26.39 -10.24
C ARG A 600 33.34 -25.11 -9.88
N HIS A 601 33.08 -24.01 -10.60
CA HIS A 601 33.70 -22.71 -10.30
C HIS A 601 33.35 -22.22 -8.88
N CYS A 602 32.10 -22.39 -8.43
CA CYS A 602 31.70 -22.07 -7.07
C CYS A 602 32.40 -22.95 -6.03
N GLU A 603 32.54 -24.25 -6.30
CA GLU A 603 33.24 -25.19 -5.40
C GLU A 603 34.74 -24.87 -5.32
N ASP A 604 35.42 -24.66 -6.46
CA ASP A 604 36.87 -24.41 -6.54
C ASP A 604 37.28 -23.08 -5.88
N ASN A 605 36.42 -22.05 -5.96
CA ASN A 605 36.69 -20.72 -5.41
C ASN A 605 36.06 -20.49 -4.05
N CYS A 606 35.45 -21.51 -3.42
CA CYS A 606 34.72 -21.40 -2.14
C CYS A 606 33.74 -20.22 -2.13
N ILE A 607 33.03 -19.98 -3.25
CA ILE A 607 32.05 -18.95 -3.37
C ILE A 607 30.86 -19.36 -2.49
N GLU A 608 30.70 -18.72 -1.34
CA GLU A 608 29.47 -18.80 -0.56
C GLU A 608 28.37 -18.16 -1.39
N ARG A 609 27.67 -18.99 -2.15
CA ARG A 609 26.39 -18.60 -2.72
C ARG A 609 25.52 -18.27 -1.53
N ALA A 610 25.09 -17.04 -1.41
CA ALA A 610 24.01 -16.74 -0.48
C ALA A 610 22.97 -17.86 -0.69
N GLU A 611 22.54 -18.54 0.37
CA GLU A 611 21.36 -19.41 0.33
C GLU A 611 20.15 -18.49 0.08
N GLU A 612 20.18 -17.85 -1.06
CA GLU A 612 19.14 -16.96 -1.52
C GLU A 612 17.96 -17.82 -1.92
N LEU A 613 16.96 -17.62 -1.16
CA LEU A 613 15.60 -17.94 -1.39
C LEU A 613 15.32 -18.12 -2.88
N ARG A 614 15.02 -19.35 -3.27
CA ARG A 614 14.46 -19.68 -4.57
C ARG A 614 13.09 -19.02 -4.67
N VAL A 615 13.07 -17.78 -5.13
CA VAL A 615 11.82 -17.09 -5.49
C VAL A 615 11.41 -17.61 -6.85
N ARG A 616 10.36 -18.43 -6.87
CA ARG A 616 9.74 -18.84 -8.12
C ARG A 616 9.01 -17.64 -8.68
N THR A 617 9.48 -17.12 -9.81
CA THR A 617 8.74 -16.11 -10.58
C THR A 617 7.68 -16.81 -11.42
N VAL A 618 6.46 -16.31 -11.38
CA VAL A 618 5.43 -16.70 -12.33
C VAL A 618 5.80 -16.01 -13.64
N ALA A 619 6.05 -16.78 -14.68
CA ALA A 619 6.23 -16.23 -16.02
C ALA A 619 4.99 -15.37 -16.32
N LYS A 620 5.18 -14.08 -16.51
CA LYS A 620 4.13 -13.17 -16.94
C LYS A 620 3.63 -13.67 -18.30
N LYS A 621 2.52 -14.39 -18.33
CA LYS A 621 1.78 -14.62 -19.56
C LYS A 621 1.17 -13.28 -19.94
N SER A 622 1.92 -12.47 -20.66
CA SER A 622 1.34 -11.29 -21.30
C SER A 622 0.16 -11.77 -22.13
N ILE A 623 -1.03 -11.26 -21.87
CA ILE A 623 -2.23 -11.54 -22.67
C ILE A 623 -1.95 -11.23 -24.13
N ILE A 624 -1.12 -10.23 -24.38
CA ILE A 624 -0.65 -9.82 -25.71
C ILE A 624 0.19 -10.94 -26.34
N LYS A 625 1.20 -11.47 -25.64
CA LYS A 625 2.05 -12.57 -26.15
C LYS A 625 1.24 -13.82 -26.50
N VAL A 626 0.29 -14.20 -25.67
CA VAL A 626 -0.59 -15.35 -25.95
C VAL A 626 -1.46 -15.09 -27.17
N LYS A 627 -1.99 -13.88 -27.33
CA LYS A 627 -2.78 -13.50 -28.50
C LYS A 627 -1.94 -13.48 -29.77
N ILE A 628 -0.72 -12.93 -29.73
CA ILE A 628 0.21 -12.94 -30.87
C ILE A 628 0.48 -14.37 -31.32
N ILE A 629 0.90 -15.26 -30.39
CA ILE A 629 1.16 -16.68 -30.73
C ILE A 629 -0.07 -17.34 -31.34
N GLN A 630 -1.26 -17.17 -30.74
CA GLN A 630 -2.50 -17.76 -31.27
C GLN A 630 -2.88 -17.22 -32.63
N SER A 631 -2.58 -15.96 -32.94
CA SER A 631 -2.88 -15.35 -34.25
C SER A 631 -1.88 -15.81 -35.31
N ILE A 632 -0.60 -15.95 -34.98
CA ILE A 632 0.43 -16.53 -35.86
C ILE A 632 0.12 -18.01 -36.14
N ASP A 633 -0.29 -18.79 -35.14
CA ASP A 633 -0.70 -20.19 -35.33
C ASP A 633 -1.92 -20.34 -36.29
N LYS A 634 -2.75 -19.29 -36.38
CA LYS A 634 -3.86 -19.20 -37.32
C LYS A 634 -3.45 -18.64 -38.69
N GLN A 635 -2.18 -18.33 -38.89
CA GLN A 635 -1.61 -17.74 -40.09
C GLN A 635 -2.28 -16.42 -40.51
N LEU A 636 -2.63 -15.56 -39.54
CA LEU A 636 -3.12 -14.20 -39.81
C LEU A 636 -1.94 -13.32 -40.24
N ALA A 637 -2.17 -12.39 -41.18
CA ALA A 637 -1.15 -11.43 -41.58
C ALA A 637 -0.64 -10.61 -40.36
N LEU A 638 0.64 -10.33 -40.31
CA LEU A 638 1.22 -9.62 -39.15
C LEU A 638 0.65 -8.20 -39.00
N ASP A 639 0.33 -7.53 -40.13
CA ASP A 639 -0.36 -6.23 -40.16
C ASP A 639 -1.72 -6.29 -39.47
N ASP A 640 -2.53 -7.32 -39.80
CA ASP A 640 -3.84 -7.53 -39.18
C ASP A 640 -3.73 -7.83 -37.68
N ILE A 641 -2.67 -8.53 -37.26
CA ILE A 641 -2.38 -8.81 -35.85
C ILE A 641 -2.05 -7.51 -35.11
N ALA A 642 -1.19 -6.65 -35.69
CA ALA A 642 -0.85 -5.35 -35.14
C ALA A 642 -2.09 -4.47 -34.96
N GLU A 643 -2.91 -4.33 -36.02
CA GLU A 643 -4.15 -3.54 -35.97
C GLU A 643 -5.13 -4.08 -34.91
N SER A 644 -5.32 -5.40 -34.84
CA SER A 644 -6.22 -6.04 -33.84
C SER A 644 -5.81 -5.83 -32.38
N LEU A 645 -4.53 -5.60 -32.16
CA LEU A 645 -3.95 -5.40 -30.83
C LEU A 645 -3.73 -3.92 -30.49
N GLY A 646 -3.93 -3.02 -31.49
CA GLY A 646 -3.69 -1.59 -31.35
C GLY A 646 -2.20 -1.24 -31.25
N LEU A 647 -1.34 -2.04 -31.86
CA LEU A 647 0.11 -1.87 -31.92
C LEU A 647 0.50 -1.32 -33.31
N SER A 648 1.63 -0.58 -33.38
CA SER A 648 2.32 -0.37 -34.67
C SER A 648 2.96 -1.68 -35.14
N PHE A 649 3.35 -1.74 -36.43
CA PHE A 649 4.03 -2.92 -36.95
C PHE A 649 5.36 -3.16 -36.25
N ASP A 650 6.14 -2.10 -35.99
CA ASP A 650 7.39 -2.16 -35.23
C ASP A 650 7.18 -2.68 -33.80
N GLU A 651 6.18 -2.19 -33.09
CA GLU A 651 5.87 -2.68 -31.73
C GLU A 651 5.45 -4.15 -31.75
N LEU A 652 4.76 -4.61 -32.80
CA LEU A 652 4.46 -6.04 -32.97
C LEU A 652 5.74 -6.85 -33.19
N LEU A 653 6.64 -6.40 -34.08
CA LEU A 653 7.90 -7.10 -34.32
C LEU A 653 8.75 -7.18 -33.05
N ASP A 654 8.82 -6.13 -32.24
CA ASP A 654 9.50 -6.14 -30.94
C ASP A 654 8.94 -7.22 -30.00
N GLU A 655 7.62 -7.35 -29.92
CA GLU A 655 6.98 -8.39 -29.10
C GLU A 655 7.20 -9.79 -29.66
N VAL A 656 7.20 -9.96 -30.99
CA VAL A 656 7.47 -11.24 -31.67
C VAL A 656 8.94 -11.65 -31.44
N GLU A 657 9.88 -10.74 -31.58
CA GLU A 657 11.29 -10.95 -31.25
C GLU A 657 11.46 -11.39 -29.79
N ALA A 658 10.84 -10.68 -28.84
CA ALA A 658 10.88 -11.04 -27.43
C ALA A 658 10.28 -12.44 -27.14
N ILE A 659 9.29 -12.89 -27.93
CA ILE A 659 8.72 -14.24 -27.84
C ILE A 659 9.76 -15.27 -28.30
N VAL A 660 10.41 -15.05 -29.43
CA VAL A 660 11.43 -15.96 -29.99
C VAL A 660 12.65 -16.01 -29.07
N TYR A 661 13.13 -14.87 -28.58
CA TYR A 661 14.25 -14.81 -27.62
C TYR A 661 13.95 -15.54 -26.30
N SER A 662 12.67 -15.57 -25.88
CA SER A 662 12.28 -16.35 -24.68
C SER A 662 12.31 -17.87 -24.88
N GLY A 663 12.62 -18.35 -26.10
CA GLY A 663 12.69 -19.78 -26.44
C GLY A 663 11.37 -20.37 -26.93
N THR A 664 10.44 -19.53 -27.38
CA THR A 664 9.18 -20.00 -27.98
C THR A 664 9.31 -20.05 -29.49
N LYS A 665 9.13 -21.25 -30.07
CA LYS A 665 9.16 -21.43 -31.52
C LYS A 665 7.85 -20.88 -32.13
N ILE A 666 8.01 -20.01 -33.10
CA ILE A 666 6.92 -19.47 -33.92
C ILE A 666 7.20 -19.65 -35.39
N ASN A 667 6.18 -19.74 -36.23
CA ASN A 667 6.34 -19.89 -37.69
C ASN A 667 5.66 -18.73 -38.40
N ILE A 668 6.45 -17.80 -38.92
CA ILE A 668 5.99 -16.66 -39.74
C ILE A 668 6.33 -16.80 -41.23
N ASN A 669 6.73 -18.01 -41.68
CA ASN A 669 7.14 -18.24 -43.08
C ASN A 669 6.02 -17.87 -44.05
N TYR A 670 4.77 -18.15 -43.70
CA TYR A 670 3.61 -17.79 -44.52
C TYR A 670 3.51 -16.29 -44.86
N PHE A 671 3.96 -15.44 -43.94
CA PHE A 671 3.97 -13.99 -44.15
C PHE A 671 5.22 -13.55 -44.91
N ILE A 672 6.39 -14.12 -44.56
CA ILE A 672 7.67 -13.84 -45.24
C ILE A 672 7.57 -14.18 -46.73
N GLU A 673 7.04 -15.36 -47.11
CA GLU A 673 6.85 -15.82 -48.49
C GLU A 673 5.91 -14.90 -49.28
N GLU A 674 5.03 -14.12 -48.60
CA GLU A 674 4.13 -13.18 -49.24
C GLU A 674 4.75 -11.80 -49.50
N VAL A 675 5.66 -11.36 -48.61
CA VAL A 675 6.14 -9.96 -48.56
C VAL A 675 7.62 -9.78 -48.94
N ILE A 676 8.43 -10.85 -48.98
CA ILE A 676 9.86 -10.79 -49.24
C ILE A 676 10.24 -11.74 -50.38
N ASP A 677 11.08 -11.30 -51.32
CA ASP A 677 11.62 -12.13 -52.39
C ASP A 677 12.56 -13.22 -51.85
N ASP A 678 12.51 -14.42 -52.47
CA ASP A 678 13.31 -15.58 -52.02
C ASP A 678 14.80 -15.25 -52.00
N GLU A 679 15.33 -14.41 -52.91
CA GLU A 679 16.73 -14.00 -53.01
C GLU A 679 17.12 -13.17 -51.73
N HIS A 680 16.30 -12.23 -51.33
CA HIS A 680 16.54 -11.46 -50.11
C HIS A 680 16.44 -12.32 -48.85
N VAL A 681 15.51 -13.28 -48.81
CA VAL A 681 15.37 -14.21 -47.69
C VAL A 681 16.65 -15.04 -47.54
N ASP A 682 17.20 -15.56 -48.65
CA ASP A 682 18.40 -16.39 -48.61
C ASP A 682 19.64 -15.57 -48.17
N ASP A 683 19.81 -14.36 -48.72
CA ASP A 683 20.95 -13.48 -48.40
C ASP A 683 20.93 -13.05 -46.93
N ILE A 684 19.81 -12.62 -46.40
CA ILE A 684 19.66 -12.21 -44.97
C ILE A 684 19.85 -13.44 -44.07
N TYR A 685 19.31 -14.59 -44.45
CA TYR A 685 19.42 -15.82 -43.67
C TYR A 685 20.86 -16.30 -43.60
N GLU A 686 21.63 -16.24 -44.73
CA GLU A 686 23.02 -16.60 -44.81
C GLU A 686 23.90 -15.63 -43.99
N TYR A 687 23.61 -14.33 -44.03
CA TYR A 687 24.24 -13.33 -43.19
C TYR A 687 24.16 -13.70 -41.71
N PHE A 688 22.95 -13.96 -41.16
CA PHE A 688 22.80 -14.34 -39.75
C PHE A 688 23.41 -15.71 -39.42
N ARG A 689 23.56 -16.60 -40.39
CA ARG A 689 24.24 -17.88 -40.20
C ARG A 689 25.74 -17.71 -40.04
N GLU A 690 26.35 -16.75 -40.72
CA GLU A 690 27.81 -16.52 -40.74
C GLU A 690 28.24 -15.45 -39.74
N SER A 691 27.37 -14.53 -39.34
CA SER A 691 27.63 -13.43 -38.42
C SER A 691 28.02 -13.92 -37.02
N GLU A 692 28.87 -13.18 -36.33
CA GLU A 692 29.19 -13.39 -34.90
C GLU A 692 28.17 -12.77 -33.97
N THR A 693 27.35 -11.83 -34.45
CA THR A 693 26.34 -11.10 -33.68
C THR A 693 24.96 -11.19 -34.35
N ASP A 694 23.90 -10.99 -33.57
CA ASP A 694 22.54 -10.85 -34.08
C ASP A 694 22.08 -9.38 -34.07
N SER A 695 23.05 -8.45 -34.09
CA SER A 695 22.78 -7.00 -34.12
C SER A 695 22.03 -6.61 -35.38
N LEU A 696 20.92 -5.93 -35.19
CA LEU A 696 20.13 -5.39 -36.29
C LEU A 696 20.88 -4.26 -36.99
N ASP A 697 21.56 -3.39 -36.22
CA ASP A 697 22.35 -2.27 -36.75
C ASP A 697 23.50 -2.76 -37.66
N ASP A 698 24.16 -3.84 -37.26
CA ASP A 698 25.25 -4.43 -38.07
C ASP A 698 24.71 -5.04 -39.37
N ALA A 699 23.57 -5.71 -39.30
CA ALA A 699 22.91 -6.29 -40.48
C ALA A 699 22.39 -5.19 -41.45
N ILE A 700 21.82 -4.11 -40.93
CA ILE A 700 21.38 -2.96 -41.74
C ILE A 700 22.59 -2.28 -42.40
N ASN A 701 23.72 -2.15 -41.72
CA ASN A 701 24.90 -1.54 -42.28
C ASN A 701 25.51 -2.37 -43.41
N GLU A 702 25.32 -3.70 -43.44
CA GLU A 702 25.89 -4.59 -44.46
C GLU A 702 24.91 -4.90 -45.60
N LEU A 703 23.63 -5.06 -45.28
CA LEU A 703 22.57 -5.44 -46.23
C LEU A 703 21.61 -4.31 -46.60
N GLY A 704 21.64 -3.19 -45.90
CA GLY A 704 20.62 -2.13 -46.01
C GLY A 704 20.60 -1.38 -47.35
N ASP A 705 21.60 -1.59 -48.24
CA ASP A 705 21.56 -1.07 -49.63
C ASP A 705 20.65 -1.89 -50.54
N GLU A 706 20.40 -3.17 -50.19
CA GLU A 706 19.62 -4.14 -51.01
C GLU A 706 18.34 -4.59 -50.31
N CYS A 707 18.32 -4.66 -48.95
CA CYS A 707 17.17 -5.12 -48.17
C CYS A 707 16.70 -4.03 -47.20
N SER A 708 15.38 -3.95 -47.02
CA SER A 708 14.78 -3.03 -46.08
C SER A 708 14.96 -3.50 -44.59
N GLU A 709 14.86 -2.58 -43.64
CA GLU A 709 14.93 -2.90 -42.23
C GLU A 709 13.90 -3.94 -41.80
N ASP A 710 12.68 -3.84 -42.29
CA ASP A 710 11.59 -4.79 -41.98
C ASP A 710 11.88 -6.18 -42.52
N GLU A 711 12.43 -6.30 -43.73
CA GLU A 711 12.85 -7.59 -44.32
C GLU A 711 13.95 -8.24 -43.47
N ILE A 712 14.97 -7.46 -43.07
CA ILE A 712 16.05 -7.93 -42.21
C ILE A 712 15.50 -8.41 -40.86
N ARG A 713 14.58 -7.69 -40.26
CA ARG A 713 13.94 -8.06 -38.98
C ARG A 713 13.11 -9.33 -39.08
N LEU A 714 12.28 -9.45 -40.11
CA LEU A 714 11.42 -10.62 -40.33
C LEU A 714 12.24 -11.90 -40.55
N VAL A 715 13.29 -11.84 -41.40
CA VAL A 715 14.13 -13.00 -41.65
C VAL A 715 15.00 -13.32 -40.44
N ARG A 716 15.46 -12.34 -39.66
CA ARG A 716 16.12 -12.56 -38.37
C ARG A 716 15.21 -13.32 -37.39
N ILE A 717 13.94 -12.94 -37.26
CA ILE A 717 12.95 -13.65 -36.44
C ILE A 717 12.81 -15.10 -36.88
N LYS A 718 12.68 -15.35 -38.21
CA LYS A 718 12.64 -16.69 -38.79
C LYS A 718 13.88 -17.49 -38.41
N PHE A 719 15.08 -16.94 -38.65
CA PHE A 719 16.34 -17.56 -38.35
C PHE A 719 16.44 -17.94 -36.86
N LEU A 720 16.18 -17.03 -35.97
CA LEU A 720 16.22 -17.27 -34.52
C LEU A 720 15.17 -18.31 -34.10
N SER A 721 13.98 -18.29 -34.66
CA SER A 721 12.94 -19.28 -34.38
C SER A 721 13.28 -20.69 -34.84
N GLU A 722 13.96 -20.84 -35.97
CA GLU A 722 14.36 -22.14 -36.52
C GLU A 722 15.62 -22.71 -35.88
N MET A 723 16.61 -21.85 -35.61
CA MET A 723 17.93 -22.29 -35.14
C MET A 723 18.06 -22.33 -33.61
N ALA A 724 17.33 -21.43 -32.90
CA ALA A 724 17.45 -21.31 -31.45
C ALA A 724 16.39 -22.10 -30.66
N ASN A 725 15.28 -22.51 -31.30
CA ASN A 725 14.11 -23.08 -30.62
C ASN A 725 13.68 -24.49 -31.15
#